data_3fae0effd2ef78e540ea7f3a3f00608e
#
_entry.id   3fae0effd2ef78e540ea7f3a3f00608e
#
_cell.length_a   1.000
_cell.length_b   1.000
_cell.length_c   1.000
_cell.angle_alpha   90.00
_cell.angle_beta   90.00
_cell.angle_gamma   90.00
#
_symmetry.space_group_name_H-M   'P 1'
#
loop_
_entity.id
_entity.type
_entity.pdbx_description
1 polymer ?
#
loop_
_entity_poly.entity_id
_entity_poly.type
_entity_poly.pdbx_seq_one_letter_code
_entity_poly.pdbx_strand_id
1 'polypeptide(L)'
;MQEAWEGFEDGNWTKEVDVRDFIQKNYTPYEGDESFLVGPTERTTKLWDDVMALMLKEREQGGVLDMDTKVVTGILSHPAGYIDAEHPERETIVGLQTDKPLKRALHVNGGIRIACQAASQHGYEVDPEIVDFYTNKRKTHNAGVFDVYKPEMRACRSAHIITGLPDGYGRGRIIGDYRRVALYGVDALIEDKRAQKSSTPSVMNEDNIRLREELSEQIRSLQQLIELGKLYGFDIARPAANTQEAIQWMYLAYLAAVKDQNGAAMSIGRTSTFIDIYAERDLKNGTFTEEQIQEFVDHFIMKLRMVKFARTPEYQNLFSGDPQWVTESIGGMGVDGRTLVTKMSYRYLHTLETMGTSPEPNLTVLWSTHLPQAFKEFCAKTSIASSSIQYENDDVMRVYHGDDYAIACCVSSMRVGKEMQFFGARANLAKCLLYALNGGVDEVSHKQIGPKYRPVEGDTLDFDDVMSKYKDMMKWLAGVYVNTLNIIHYMHDKYCYEAIQMALHDKDVHRWFATGIAGLSVVADSLSAIKYAKVHPVRDEQGVIVDFNIEGDFPKYGNDDDRVDTLAHDIVHEFMECIRRHETYRNSVPTTSVLTITSNVVYGKNTGATPDGRKAGVPFAPGANPMHQRDSHGAIASLSSVSKLPFRDAQDGISNTFSIVPGALGKEDEVFFGDIDLGDIEFENPVACCDCTDSSAPEGSEDR
;
A
#
# COMPACT_ATOMS: atom_id res chain seq x y z
N MET A 1 31.73 -11.52 19.10
CA MET A 1 30.91 -10.64 18.22
C MET A 1 31.47 -10.82 16.81
N GLN A 2 30.63 -10.78 15.79
CA GLN A 2 31.13 -10.83 14.40
C GLN A 2 31.81 -9.51 14.05
N GLU A 3 32.84 -9.57 13.21
CA GLU A 3 33.61 -8.38 12.79
C GLU A 3 32.70 -7.28 12.19
N ALA A 4 31.72 -7.67 11.43
CA ALA A 4 30.73 -6.75 10.83
C ALA A 4 29.89 -5.97 11.85
N TRP A 5 29.78 -6.44 13.08
CA TRP A 5 29.07 -5.78 14.18
C TRP A 5 29.94 -4.93 15.08
N GLU A 6 31.20 -4.79 14.75
CA GLU A 6 32.12 -3.95 15.52
C GLU A 6 31.64 -2.49 15.55
N GLY A 7 31.63 -1.91 16.75
CA GLY A 7 31.14 -0.55 17.00
C GLY A 7 29.63 -0.45 17.30
N PHE A 8 28.89 -1.55 17.26
CA PHE A 8 27.47 -1.59 17.67
C PHE A 8 27.33 -2.05 19.13
N GLU A 9 26.33 -1.52 19.82
CA GLU A 9 25.94 -1.93 21.17
C GLU A 9 25.21 -3.28 21.15
N ASP A 10 25.59 -4.18 22.05
CA ASP A 10 24.98 -5.50 22.21
C ASP A 10 23.52 -5.39 22.71
N GLY A 11 22.72 -6.36 22.31
CA GLY A 11 21.34 -6.48 22.73
C GLY A 11 20.77 -7.88 22.54
N ASN A 12 19.46 -7.98 22.56
CA ASN A 12 18.77 -9.22 22.25
C ASN A 12 19.01 -9.65 20.78
N TRP A 13 19.16 -8.69 19.90
CA TRP A 13 19.44 -8.86 18.47
C TRP A 13 20.70 -9.68 18.17
N THR A 14 21.68 -9.75 19.11
CA THR A 14 22.87 -10.59 18.92
C THR A 14 22.61 -12.08 19.22
N LYS A 15 21.45 -12.41 19.79
CA LYS A 15 21.08 -13.78 20.22
C LYS A 15 19.96 -14.39 19.38
N GLU A 16 19.07 -13.57 18.87
CA GLU A 16 17.96 -13.93 18.02
C GLU A 16 17.69 -12.85 16.97
N VAL A 17 16.86 -13.14 15.99
CA VAL A 17 16.51 -12.19 14.92
C VAL A 17 15.58 -11.11 15.48
N ASP A 18 16.13 -9.97 15.88
CA ASP A 18 15.39 -8.83 16.43
C ASP A 18 15.99 -7.49 15.93
N VAL A 19 15.55 -7.08 14.75
CA VAL A 19 16.00 -5.82 14.13
C VAL A 19 15.55 -4.60 14.94
N ARG A 20 14.36 -4.68 15.59
CA ARG A 20 13.90 -3.58 16.42
C ARG A 20 14.81 -3.34 17.62
N ASP A 21 15.25 -4.39 18.33
CA ASP A 21 16.19 -4.25 19.44
C ASP A 21 17.53 -3.66 18.97
N PHE A 22 18.03 -4.07 17.78
CA PHE A 22 19.20 -3.47 17.17
C PHE A 22 19.05 -1.96 16.97
N ILE A 23 17.92 -1.53 16.38
CA ILE A 23 17.63 -0.11 16.16
C ILE A 23 17.56 0.63 17.48
N GLN A 24 16.79 0.15 18.44
CA GLN A 24 16.58 0.83 19.74
C GLN A 24 17.89 1.02 20.53
N LYS A 25 18.84 0.11 20.37
CA LYS A 25 20.14 0.17 21.03
C LYS A 25 21.15 1.09 20.33
N ASN A 26 21.06 1.23 19.01
CA ASN A 26 22.17 1.76 18.22
C ASN A 26 21.86 3.05 17.48
N TYR A 27 20.58 3.42 17.28
CA TYR A 27 20.28 4.65 16.54
C TYR A 27 20.49 5.91 17.39
N THR A 28 20.79 7.00 16.71
CA THR A 28 20.95 8.33 17.32
C THR A 28 19.85 9.24 16.78
N PRO A 29 18.90 9.70 17.62
CA PRO A 29 17.92 10.71 17.21
C PRO A 29 18.62 11.97 16.70
N TYR A 30 18.07 12.58 15.67
CA TYR A 30 18.57 13.83 15.11
C TYR A 30 17.52 14.94 15.22
N GLU A 31 17.88 15.99 15.93
CA GLU A 31 17.03 17.16 16.17
C GLU A 31 17.55 18.43 15.46
N GLY A 32 18.67 18.30 14.72
CA GLY A 32 19.25 19.40 13.93
C GLY A 32 18.52 19.60 12.60
N ASP A 33 19.01 20.55 11.81
CA ASP A 33 18.46 20.95 10.52
C ASP A 33 19.14 20.25 9.33
N GLU A 34 18.77 20.65 8.11
CA GLU A 34 19.24 20.12 6.85
C GLU A 34 20.67 20.60 6.43
N SER A 35 21.38 21.37 7.24
CA SER A 35 22.66 22.02 6.88
C SER A 35 23.81 21.05 6.55
N PHE A 36 23.72 19.79 6.97
CA PHE A 36 24.68 18.73 6.65
C PHE A 36 24.49 18.10 5.26
N LEU A 37 23.32 18.32 4.63
CA LEU A 37 23.02 17.74 3.33
C LEU A 37 23.97 18.27 2.25
N VAL A 38 24.33 17.38 1.34
CA VAL A 38 25.22 17.68 0.23
C VAL A 38 24.49 17.44 -1.10
N GLY A 39 24.87 18.15 -2.14
CA GLY A 39 24.31 17.96 -3.47
C GLY A 39 24.68 16.61 -4.09
N PRO A 40 24.08 16.28 -5.24
CA PRO A 40 24.38 15.02 -5.94
C PRO A 40 25.83 15.04 -6.46
N THR A 41 26.47 13.87 -6.44
CA THR A 41 27.78 13.73 -7.10
C THR A 41 27.64 13.84 -8.63
N GLU A 42 28.73 14.16 -9.32
CA GLU A 42 28.76 14.15 -10.79
C GLU A 42 28.37 12.77 -11.35
N ARG A 43 28.74 11.71 -10.67
CA ARG A 43 28.39 10.33 -11.01
C ARG A 43 26.86 10.09 -10.91
N THR A 44 26.26 10.50 -9.79
CA THR A 44 24.80 10.44 -9.60
C THR A 44 24.05 11.21 -10.71
N THR A 45 24.46 12.46 -10.95
CA THR A 45 23.83 13.32 -11.97
C THR A 45 23.86 12.67 -13.36
N LYS A 46 25.05 12.24 -13.79
CA LYS A 46 25.19 11.59 -15.11
C LYS A 46 24.39 10.30 -15.25
N LEU A 47 24.40 9.46 -14.20
CA LEU A 47 23.64 8.19 -14.22
C LEU A 47 22.13 8.46 -14.25
N TRP A 48 21.67 9.46 -13.49
CA TRP A 48 20.26 9.85 -13.48
C TRP A 48 19.82 10.46 -14.83
N ASP A 49 20.65 11.28 -15.45
CA ASP A 49 20.39 11.81 -16.79
C ASP A 49 20.21 10.68 -17.82
N ASP A 50 21.03 9.64 -17.78
CA ASP A 50 20.91 8.46 -18.63
C ASP A 50 19.58 7.73 -18.38
N VAL A 51 19.19 7.53 -17.12
CA VAL A 51 17.89 6.91 -16.76
C VAL A 51 16.72 7.77 -17.23
N MET A 52 16.79 9.09 -17.02
CA MET A 52 15.76 10.03 -17.50
C MET A 52 15.62 10.02 -19.01
N ALA A 53 16.70 9.93 -19.75
CA ALA A 53 16.67 9.79 -21.21
C ALA A 53 15.96 8.51 -21.65
N LEU A 54 16.18 7.39 -20.93
CA LEU A 54 15.46 6.13 -21.17
C LEU A 54 13.98 6.24 -20.83
N MET A 55 13.60 6.90 -19.71
CA MET A 55 12.21 7.13 -19.32
C MET A 55 11.46 8.03 -20.33
N LEU A 56 12.11 9.06 -20.85
CA LEU A 56 11.53 9.91 -21.90
C LEU A 56 11.28 9.10 -23.17
N LYS A 57 12.24 8.27 -23.59
CA LYS A 57 12.08 7.36 -24.73
C LYS A 57 10.97 6.34 -24.49
N GLU A 58 10.85 5.78 -23.26
CA GLU A 58 9.75 4.90 -22.88
C GLU A 58 8.40 5.59 -23.08
N ARG A 59 8.27 6.84 -22.63
CA ARG A 59 7.05 7.63 -22.82
C ARG A 59 6.72 7.85 -24.29
N GLU A 60 7.70 8.21 -25.11
CA GLU A 60 7.54 8.41 -26.56
C GLU A 60 7.10 7.14 -27.28
N GLN A 61 7.48 5.96 -26.78
CA GLN A 61 7.10 4.65 -27.30
C GLN A 61 5.76 4.13 -26.75
N GLY A 62 5.00 4.93 -26.00
CA GLY A 62 3.70 4.54 -25.47
C GLY A 62 3.75 3.83 -24.12
N GLY A 63 4.81 4.05 -23.32
CA GLY A 63 4.90 3.66 -21.91
C GLY A 63 5.59 2.32 -21.63
N VAL A 64 6.14 1.64 -22.63
CA VAL A 64 7.00 0.47 -22.46
C VAL A 64 8.19 0.57 -23.42
N LEU A 65 9.40 0.63 -22.87
CA LEU A 65 10.63 0.73 -23.66
C LEU A 65 11.03 -0.62 -24.26
N ASP A 66 10.98 -1.68 -23.45
CA ASP A 66 11.30 -3.06 -23.83
C ASP A 66 10.55 -4.02 -22.90
N MET A 67 10.32 -5.26 -23.35
CA MET A 67 9.66 -6.29 -22.58
C MET A 67 10.32 -7.65 -22.83
N ASP A 68 10.56 -8.41 -21.76
CA ASP A 68 10.93 -9.80 -21.89
C ASP A 68 9.70 -10.63 -22.29
N THR A 69 9.82 -11.38 -23.39
CA THR A 69 8.75 -12.25 -23.87
C THR A 69 9.14 -13.73 -23.84
N LYS A 70 10.38 -14.03 -23.41
CA LYS A 70 10.97 -15.37 -23.49
C LYS A 70 11.34 -15.94 -22.14
N VAL A 71 11.33 -15.11 -21.07
CA VAL A 71 11.71 -15.52 -19.73
C VAL A 71 10.62 -15.08 -18.74
N VAL A 72 10.10 -16.04 -17.99
CA VAL A 72 9.21 -15.74 -16.84
C VAL A 72 10.08 -15.35 -15.65
N THR A 73 9.77 -14.22 -15.03
CA THR A 73 10.54 -13.70 -13.91
C THR A 73 10.55 -14.63 -12.70
N GLY A 74 11.65 -14.66 -12.02
CA GLY A 74 11.92 -15.34 -10.76
C GLY A 74 13.29 -14.87 -10.26
N ILE A 75 13.66 -15.20 -9.03
CA ILE A 75 14.85 -14.65 -8.37
C ILE A 75 16.10 -14.75 -9.27
N LEU A 76 16.31 -15.88 -9.93
CA LEU A 76 17.48 -16.16 -10.80
C LEU A 76 17.15 -16.17 -12.30
N SER A 77 16.04 -15.60 -12.72
CA SER A 77 15.55 -15.69 -14.11
C SER A 77 16.42 -14.97 -15.15
N HIS A 78 17.15 -13.95 -14.73
CA HIS A 78 17.94 -13.10 -15.61
C HIS A 78 19.40 -13.02 -15.12
N PRO A 79 20.38 -12.81 -16.02
CA PRO A 79 21.74 -12.49 -15.64
C PRO A 79 21.80 -11.15 -14.90
N ALA A 80 22.96 -10.79 -14.37
CA ALA A 80 23.19 -9.48 -13.76
C ALA A 80 22.90 -8.36 -14.76
N GLY A 81 22.00 -7.44 -14.37
CA GLY A 81 21.65 -6.26 -15.16
C GLY A 81 22.18 -4.99 -14.52
N TYR A 82 22.63 -4.07 -15.37
CA TYR A 82 23.17 -2.77 -14.99
C TYR A 82 22.50 -1.66 -15.80
N ILE A 83 22.45 -0.45 -15.25
CA ILE A 83 21.96 0.74 -16.00
C ILE A 83 22.88 0.98 -17.20
N ASP A 84 24.19 0.95 -16.94
CA ASP A 84 25.24 1.02 -17.94
C ASP A 84 26.06 -0.29 -17.90
N ALA A 85 25.75 -1.22 -18.79
CA ALA A 85 26.42 -2.51 -18.82
C ALA A 85 27.89 -2.43 -19.29
N GLU A 86 28.28 -1.35 -19.98
CA GLU A 86 29.69 -1.11 -20.41
C GLU A 86 30.51 -0.51 -19.27
N HIS A 87 29.87 0.19 -18.34
CA HIS A 87 30.47 0.88 -17.22
C HIS A 87 29.75 0.61 -15.88
N PRO A 88 29.71 -0.67 -15.42
CA PRO A 88 29.00 -1.05 -14.18
C PRO A 88 29.58 -0.36 -12.94
N GLU A 89 30.84 0.11 -12.97
CA GLU A 89 31.48 0.87 -11.88
C GLU A 89 30.87 2.25 -11.65
N ARG A 90 30.03 2.73 -12.55
CA ARG A 90 29.25 3.97 -12.37
C ARG A 90 28.12 3.81 -11.35
N GLU A 91 27.76 2.59 -11.00
CA GLU A 91 26.68 2.29 -10.06
C GLU A 91 27.27 1.88 -8.70
N THR A 92 26.91 2.60 -7.64
CA THR A 92 27.32 2.24 -6.28
C THR A 92 26.37 1.23 -5.63
N ILE A 93 25.11 1.20 -6.05
CA ILE A 93 24.10 0.19 -5.74
C ILE A 93 23.66 -0.44 -7.06
N VAL A 94 23.86 -1.75 -7.20
CA VAL A 94 23.63 -2.48 -8.46
C VAL A 94 22.45 -3.44 -8.35
N GLY A 95 21.92 -3.79 -9.51
CA GLY A 95 20.86 -4.77 -9.66
C GLY A 95 19.68 -4.22 -10.42
N LEU A 96 19.14 -5.01 -11.34
CA LEU A 96 17.94 -4.70 -12.11
C LEU A 96 16.97 -5.88 -12.07
N GLN A 97 15.70 -5.59 -12.30
CA GLN A 97 14.63 -6.58 -12.38
C GLN A 97 14.84 -7.57 -13.53
N THR A 98 15.44 -7.11 -14.64
CA THR A 98 15.83 -7.89 -15.81
C THR A 98 17.31 -7.64 -16.15
N ASP A 99 17.73 -8.03 -17.32
CA ASP A 99 19.10 -7.82 -17.84
C ASP A 99 19.38 -6.39 -18.36
N LYS A 100 18.33 -5.56 -18.50
CA LYS A 100 18.43 -4.19 -19.03
C LYS A 100 17.56 -3.20 -18.25
N PRO A 101 17.96 -1.91 -18.20
CA PRO A 101 17.15 -0.88 -17.56
C PRO A 101 15.80 -0.71 -18.27
N LEU A 102 14.74 -0.52 -17.48
CA LEU A 102 13.35 -0.33 -17.92
C LEU A 102 12.77 -1.45 -18.84
N LYS A 103 13.45 -2.56 -19.01
CA LYS A 103 12.90 -3.73 -19.67
C LYS A 103 11.91 -4.42 -18.72
N ARG A 104 10.64 -4.49 -19.14
CA ARG A 104 9.57 -5.08 -18.33
C ARG A 104 9.74 -6.59 -18.20
N ALA A 105 9.57 -7.11 -17.01
CA ALA A 105 9.58 -8.55 -16.77
C ALA A 105 8.25 -9.20 -17.19
N LEU A 106 8.31 -10.41 -17.75
CA LEU A 106 7.14 -11.25 -17.98
C LEU A 106 6.80 -11.98 -16.68
N HIS A 107 5.64 -11.69 -16.10
CA HIS A 107 5.16 -12.32 -14.86
C HIS A 107 3.78 -12.94 -15.06
N VAL A 108 3.63 -14.19 -14.68
CA VAL A 108 2.41 -14.97 -14.94
C VAL A 108 1.54 -15.24 -13.70
N ASN A 109 1.84 -14.62 -12.56
CA ASN A 109 1.04 -14.81 -11.34
C ASN A 109 -0.43 -14.44 -11.55
N GLY A 110 -0.70 -13.37 -12.31
CA GLY A 110 -2.04 -12.97 -12.71
C GLY A 110 -2.67 -13.80 -13.84
N GLY A 111 -1.99 -14.88 -14.26
CA GLY A 111 -2.41 -15.74 -15.37
C GLY A 111 -1.78 -15.39 -16.72
N ILE A 112 -1.50 -16.42 -17.52
CA ILE A 112 -0.84 -16.26 -18.82
C ILE A 112 -1.65 -15.38 -19.78
N ARG A 113 -2.98 -15.49 -19.78
CA ARG A 113 -3.86 -14.64 -20.61
C ARG A 113 -3.66 -13.15 -20.31
N ILE A 114 -3.53 -12.79 -19.03
CA ILE A 114 -3.30 -11.40 -18.60
C ILE A 114 -1.91 -10.93 -19.04
N ALA A 115 -0.89 -11.77 -18.88
CA ALA A 115 0.47 -11.47 -19.34
C ALA A 115 0.53 -11.27 -20.87
N CYS A 116 -0.14 -12.13 -21.66
CA CYS A 116 -0.26 -11.96 -23.10
C CYS A 116 -1.00 -10.68 -23.48
N GLN A 117 -2.07 -10.32 -22.76
CA GLN A 117 -2.81 -9.09 -23.02
C GLN A 117 -1.94 -7.85 -22.73
N ALA A 118 -1.20 -7.85 -21.62
CA ALA A 118 -0.28 -6.77 -21.30
C ALA A 118 0.85 -6.62 -22.33
N ALA A 119 1.38 -7.74 -22.85
CA ALA A 119 2.40 -7.73 -23.90
C ALA A 119 1.84 -7.21 -25.24
N SER A 120 0.71 -7.75 -25.69
CA SER A 120 0.13 -7.41 -27.00
C SER A 120 -0.31 -5.96 -27.11
N GLN A 121 -0.70 -5.34 -26.00
CA GLN A 121 -1.03 -3.90 -25.92
C GLN A 121 0.14 -3.01 -26.38
N HIS A 122 1.37 -3.45 -26.17
CA HIS A 122 2.59 -2.74 -26.53
C HIS A 122 3.29 -3.35 -27.76
N GLY A 123 2.60 -4.22 -28.51
CA GLY A 123 3.12 -4.81 -29.75
C GLY A 123 4.07 -6.00 -29.55
N TYR A 124 4.12 -6.58 -28.36
CA TYR A 124 4.93 -7.75 -28.04
C TYR A 124 4.09 -9.04 -28.07
N GLU A 125 4.70 -10.14 -28.45
CA GLU A 125 4.10 -11.48 -28.37
C GLU A 125 4.91 -12.37 -27.42
N VAL A 126 4.21 -12.98 -26.47
CA VAL A 126 4.80 -13.92 -25.51
C VAL A 126 5.15 -15.22 -26.24
N ASP A 127 6.32 -15.79 -25.95
CA ASP A 127 6.78 -17.06 -26.52
C ASP A 127 5.70 -18.14 -26.43
N PRO A 128 5.35 -18.79 -27.56
CA PRO A 128 4.31 -19.82 -27.60
C PRO A 128 4.54 -21.00 -26.65
N GLU A 129 5.81 -21.35 -26.36
CA GLU A 129 6.11 -22.44 -25.41
C GLU A 129 5.74 -22.07 -23.98
N ILE A 130 5.94 -20.79 -23.59
CA ILE A 130 5.50 -20.25 -22.31
C ILE A 130 3.98 -20.23 -22.22
N VAL A 131 3.32 -19.80 -23.30
CA VAL A 131 1.85 -19.78 -23.37
C VAL A 131 1.30 -21.20 -23.21
N ASP A 132 1.83 -22.17 -23.95
CA ASP A 132 1.42 -23.59 -23.83
C ASP A 132 1.65 -24.15 -22.42
N PHE A 133 2.81 -23.85 -21.83
CA PHE A 133 3.16 -24.33 -20.50
C PHE A 133 2.16 -23.88 -19.43
N TYR A 134 1.85 -22.57 -19.39
CA TYR A 134 0.94 -22.01 -18.39
C TYR A 134 -0.55 -22.18 -18.76
N THR A 135 -0.87 -22.54 -19.97
CA THR A 135 -2.24 -22.89 -20.37
C THR A 135 -2.54 -24.36 -20.06
N ASN A 136 -1.62 -25.28 -20.38
CA ASN A 136 -1.89 -26.71 -20.43
C ASN A 136 -1.15 -27.55 -19.39
N LYS A 137 -0.05 -27.04 -18.79
CA LYS A 137 0.82 -27.86 -17.93
C LYS A 137 0.90 -27.35 -16.50
N ARG A 138 0.89 -26.02 -16.29
CA ARG A 138 0.99 -25.41 -14.95
C ARG A 138 -0.13 -24.42 -14.70
N LYS A 139 -0.93 -24.69 -13.70
CA LYS A 139 -2.00 -23.81 -13.25
C LYS A 139 -1.44 -22.59 -12.54
N THR A 140 -1.98 -21.39 -12.85
CA THR A 140 -1.73 -20.16 -12.13
C THR A 140 -2.77 -19.93 -11.03
N HIS A 141 -2.53 -19.02 -10.10
CA HIS A 141 -3.53 -18.70 -9.09
C HIS A 141 -4.81 -18.12 -9.73
N ASN A 142 -4.69 -17.28 -10.76
CA ASN A 142 -5.84 -16.76 -11.50
C ASN A 142 -6.72 -17.89 -12.06
N ALA A 143 -6.12 -18.87 -12.72
CA ALA A 143 -6.87 -20.02 -13.22
C ALA A 143 -7.56 -20.79 -12.06
N GLY A 144 -6.85 -20.97 -10.93
CA GLY A 144 -7.42 -21.60 -9.75
C GLY A 144 -8.63 -20.83 -9.18
N VAL A 145 -8.51 -19.50 -9.07
CA VAL A 145 -9.58 -18.63 -8.61
C VAL A 145 -10.82 -18.77 -9.51
N PHE A 146 -10.64 -18.67 -10.82
CA PHE A 146 -11.76 -18.74 -11.78
C PHE A 146 -12.39 -20.13 -11.89
N ASP A 147 -11.67 -21.21 -11.53
CA ASP A 147 -12.29 -22.54 -11.43
C ASP A 147 -13.26 -22.64 -10.25
N VAL A 148 -13.06 -21.87 -9.19
CA VAL A 148 -13.83 -21.99 -7.95
C VAL A 148 -14.89 -20.90 -7.80
N TYR A 149 -14.74 -19.76 -8.47
CA TYR A 149 -15.69 -18.67 -8.40
C TYR A 149 -17.11 -19.12 -8.73
N LYS A 150 -18.04 -18.87 -7.81
CA LYS A 150 -19.47 -19.05 -8.04
C LYS A 150 -20.00 -18.04 -9.06
N PRO A 151 -21.13 -18.33 -9.76
CA PRO A 151 -21.74 -17.36 -10.69
C PRO A 151 -22.02 -16.01 -10.08
N GLU A 152 -22.45 -15.95 -8.83
CA GLU A 152 -22.71 -14.73 -8.05
C GLU A 152 -21.45 -13.87 -7.90
N MET A 153 -20.29 -14.47 -7.56
CA MET A 153 -19.02 -13.75 -7.42
C MET A 153 -18.56 -13.15 -8.75
N ARG A 154 -18.72 -13.91 -9.85
CA ARG A 154 -18.44 -13.42 -11.21
C ARG A 154 -19.37 -12.26 -11.60
N ALA A 155 -20.65 -12.36 -11.25
CA ALA A 155 -21.63 -11.31 -11.50
C ALA A 155 -21.29 -10.03 -10.72
N CYS A 156 -20.95 -10.13 -9.43
CA CYS A 156 -20.53 -8.99 -8.61
C CYS A 156 -19.25 -8.32 -9.15
N ARG A 157 -18.26 -9.13 -9.60
CA ARG A 157 -17.04 -8.61 -10.24
C ARG A 157 -17.36 -7.87 -11.54
N SER A 158 -18.18 -8.45 -12.40
CA SER A 158 -18.57 -7.87 -13.70
C SER A 158 -19.44 -6.62 -13.57
N ALA A 159 -20.24 -6.53 -12.52
CA ALA A 159 -21.09 -5.36 -12.21
C ALA A 159 -20.33 -4.27 -11.46
N HIS A 160 -19.04 -4.46 -11.16
CA HIS A 160 -18.21 -3.52 -10.42
C HIS A 160 -18.71 -3.16 -9.01
N ILE A 161 -19.51 -4.02 -8.37
CA ILE A 161 -19.86 -3.84 -6.95
C ILE A 161 -18.70 -4.29 -6.04
N ILE A 162 -17.85 -5.21 -6.53
CA ILE A 162 -16.54 -5.52 -5.95
C ILE A 162 -15.50 -5.30 -7.05
N THR A 163 -14.49 -4.44 -6.80
CA THR A 163 -13.55 -4.02 -7.84
C THR A 163 -12.11 -4.08 -7.33
N GLY A 164 -11.15 -4.35 -8.24
CA GLY A 164 -9.71 -4.35 -7.94
C GLY A 164 -9.24 -5.61 -7.21
N LEU A 165 -9.98 -6.71 -7.33
CA LEU A 165 -9.64 -7.99 -6.70
C LEU A 165 -8.25 -8.49 -7.12
N PRO A 166 -7.41 -9.00 -6.19
CA PRO A 166 -6.11 -9.56 -6.51
C PRO A 166 -6.20 -10.98 -7.12
N ASP A 167 -7.18 -11.19 -7.99
CA ASP A 167 -7.32 -12.39 -8.80
C ASP A 167 -6.51 -12.33 -10.10
N GLY A 168 -6.05 -11.13 -10.49
CA GLY A 168 -5.31 -10.87 -11.73
C GLY A 168 -3.86 -10.41 -11.54
N TYR A 169 -3.33 -10.41 -10.31
CA TYR A 169 -1.96 -10.01 -10.00
C TYR A 169 -1.49 -10.66 -8.68
N GLY A 170 -0.24 -10.47 -8.30
CA GLY A 170 0.30 -10.99 -7.04
C GLY A 170 -0.35 -10.35 -5.82
N ARG A 171 -0.21 -10.97 -4.65
CA ARG A 171 -0.92 -10.57 -3.42
C ARG A 171 -0.63 -9.13 -3.02
N GLY A 172 0.63 -8.72 -3.01
CA GLY A 172 1.03 -7.43 -2.48
C GLY A 172 0.77 -7.29 -0.97
N ARG A 173 1.05 -6.13 -0.42
CA ARG A 173 0.83 -5.80 1.00
C ARG A 173 1.48 -6.80 1.98
N ILE A 174 2.69 -7.20 1.62
CA ILE A 174 3.63 -7.93 2.45
C ILE A 174 4.92 -7.13 2.42
N ILE A 175 5.42 -6.71 3.58
CA ILE A 175 6.71 -6.04 3.71
C ILE A 175 7.67 -7.03 4.34
N GLY A 176 8.54 -7.64 3.52
CA GLY A 176 9.66 -8.42 4.03
C GLY A 176 10.60 -7.54 4.84
N ASP A 177 11.09 -8.03 5.98
CA ASP A 177 12.09 -7.29 6.73
C ASP A 177 13.47 -7.44 6.08
N TYR A 178 13.69 -6.67 5.00
CA TYR A 178 14.92 -6.70 4.20
C TYR A 178 16.14 -6.30 5.02
N ARG A 179 15.99 -5.58 6.14
CA ARG A 179 17.04 -5.20 7.09
C ARG A 179 17.71 -6.42 7.71
N ARG A 180 16.97 -7.53 7.85
CA ARG A 180 17.52 -8.82 8.37
C ARG A 180 18.67 -9.32 7.53
N VAL A 181 18.61 -9.15 6.22
CA VAL A 181 19.67 -9.61 5.30
C VAL A 181 20.96 -8.79 5.52
N ALA A 182 20.84 -7.49 5.73
CA ALA A 182 21.98 -6.64 6.02
C ALA A 182 22.57 -6.95 7.41
N LEU A 183 21.73 -7.11 8.44
CA LEU A 183 22.19 -7.26 9.82
C LEU A 183 22.77 -8.66 10.10
N TYR A 184 22.16 -9.72 9.57
CA TYR A 184 22.51 -11.10 9.94
C TYR A 184 23.24 -11.88 8.82
N GLY A 185 23.06 -11.46 7.56
CA GLY A 185 23.43 -12.27 6.40
C GLY A 185 22.45 -13.43 6.17
N VAL A 186 22.43 -13.94 4.95
CA VAL A 186 21.46 -14.96 4.54
C VAL A 186 21.68 -16.31 5.20
N ASP A 187 22.93 -16.68 5.50
CA ASP A 187 23.23 -17.98 6.15
C ASP A 187 22.58 -18.07 7.53
N ALA A 188 22.66 -17.03 8.34
CA ALA A 188 22.01 -16.99 9.65
C ALA A 188 20.48 -17.12 9.55
N LEU A 189 19.87 -16.49 8.54
CA LEU A 189 18.43 -16.58 8.29
C LEU A 189 18.01 -17.99 7.82
N ILE A 190 18.84 -18.67 7.04
CA ILE A 190 18.61 -20.07 6.67
C ILE A 190 18.64 -20.98 7.90
N GLU A 191 19.62 -20.79 8.80
CA GLU A 191 19.70 -21.58 10.03
C GLU A 191 18.51 -21.31 10.96
N ASP A 192 18.06 -20.05 11.08
CA ASP A 192 16.84 -19.70 11.82
C ASP A 192 15.61 -20.44 11.25
N LYS A 193 15.41 -20.43 9.91
CA LYS A 193 14.30 -21.15 9.27
C LYS A 193 14.40 -22.67 9.43
N ARG A 194 15.61 -23.23 9.45
CA ARG A 194 15.83 -24.65 9.76
C ARG A 194 15.45 -24.99 11.20
N ALA A 195 15.81 -24.12 12.15
CA ALA A 195 15.40 -24.26 13.55
C ALA A 195 13.88 -24.17 13.72
N GLN A 196 13.23 -23.18 13.08
CA GLN A 196 11.78 -23.05 13.05
C GLN A 196 11.11 -24.32 12.48
N LYS A 197 11.61 -24.88 11.38
CA LYS A 197 11.10 -26.11 10.78
C LYS A 197 11.27 -27.32 11.70
N SER A 198 12.40 -27.42 12.41
CA SER A 198 12.68 -28.49 13.35
C SER A 198 11.79 -28.42 14.59
N SER A 199 11.39 -27.24 15.03
CA SER A 199 10.48 -27.00 16.16
C SER A 199 8.99 -27.16 15.81
N THR A 200 8.63 -27.44 14.57
CA THR A 200 7.24 -27.70 14.17
C THR A 200 6.72 -28.95 14.87
N PRO A 201 5.47 -28.94 15.39
CA PRO A 201 4.89 -30.09 16.06
C PRO A 201 4.97 -31.38 15.24
N SER A 202 5.12 -32.54 15.92
CA SER A 202 5.27 -33.83 15.27
C SER A 202 3.98 -34.37 14.61
N VAL A 203 2.83 -33.85 15.02
CA VAL A 203 1.54 -34.19 14.42
C VAL A 203 1.43 -33.62 13.02
N MET A 204 1.28 -34.43 12.00
CA MET A 204 1.16 -34.02 10.61
C MET A 204 -0.31 -33.81 10.22
N ASN A 205 -0.92 -32.77 10.77
CA ASN A 205 -2.18 -32.23 10.30
C ASN A 205 -1.95 -31.23 9.15
N GLU A 206 -3.03 -30.72 8.54
CA GLU A 206 -2.95 -29.80 7.40
C GLU A 206 -2.09 -28.56 7.69
N ASP A 207 -2.24 -27.95 8.85
CA ASP A 207 -1.51 -26.73 9.21
C ASP A 207 0.00 -26.98 9.38
N ASN A 208 0.38 -28.07 10.04
CA ASN A 208 1.78 -28.44 10.24
C ASN A 208 2.45 -28.88 8.93
N ILE A 209 1.73 -29.60 8.06
CA ILE A 209 2.22 -29.96 6.73
C ILE A 209 2.49 -28.71 5.91
N ARG A 210 1.51 -27.79 5.86
CA ARG A 210 1.63 -26.53 5.15
C ARG A 210 2.78 -25.66 5.68
N LEU A 211 2.88 -25.48 7.00
CA LEU A 211 3.97 -24.74 7.62
C LEU A 211 5.35 -25.29 7.25
N ARG A 212 5.51 -26.61 7.27
CA ARG A 212 6.78 -27.25 6.91
C ARG A 212 7.11 -27.10 5.42
N GLU A 213 6.11 -27.15 4.56
CA GLU A 213 6.25 -26.87 3.13
C GLU A 213 6.66 -25.42 2.89
N GLU A 214 5.96 -24.46 3.47
CA GLU A 214 6.27 -23.04 3.39
C GLU A 214 7.69 -22.72 3.88
N LEU A 215 8.10 -23.24 5.03
CA LEU A 215 9.48 -23.08 5.53
C LEU A 215 10.52 -23.69 4.58
N SER A 216 10.18 -24.77 3.87
CA SER A 216 11.08 -25.35 2.88
C SER A 216 11.22 -24.46 1.64
N GLU A 217 10.12 -23.82 1.19
CA GLU A 217 10.17 -22.84 0.10
C GLU A 217 10.94 -21.58 0.53
N GLN A 218 10.73 -21.10 1.74
CA GLN A 218 11.48 -19.98 2.31
C GLN A 218 12.99 -20.24 2.32
N ILE A 219 13.42 -21.42 2.76
CA ILE A 219 14.83 -21.81 2.75
C ILE A 219 15.38 -21.85 1.32
N ARG A 220 14.63 -22.40 0.35
CA ARG A 220 15.04 -22.40 -1.07
C ARG A 220 15.18 -20.99 -1.64
N SER A 221 14.25 -20.11 -1.31
CA SER A 221 14.30 -18.70 -1.77
C SER A 221 15.49 -17.95 -1.17
N LEU A 222 15.82 -18.17 0.10
CA LEU A 222 17.03 -17.64 0.72
C LEU A 222 18.32 -18.17 0.05
N GLN A 223 18.36 -19.44 -0.32
CA GLN A 223 19.48 -20.00 -1.09
C GLN A 223 19.60 -19.33 -2.47
N GLN A 224 18.48 -19.10 -3.15
CA GLN A 224 18.47 -18.34 -4.42
C GLN A 224 18.89 -16.89 -4.23
N LEU A 225 18.60 -16.28 -3.10
CA LEU A 225 19.06 -14.93 -2.78
C LEU A 225 20.60 -14.86 -2.68
N ILE A 226 21.24 -15.88 -2.08
CA ILE A 226 22.72 -15.97 -2.08
C ILE A 226 23.25 -16.05 -3.53
N GLU A 227 22.65 -16.86 -4.38
CA GLU A 227 23.08 -16.97 -5.79
C GLU A 227 22.82 -15.66 -6.55
N LEU A 228 21.75 -14.92 -6.25
CA LEU A 228 21.52 -13.58 -6.82
C LEU A 228 22.64 -12.61 -6.40
N GLY A 229 23.06 -12.64 -5.13
CA GLY A 229 24.19 -11.84 -4.66
C GLY A 229 25.48 -12.16 -5.43
N LYS A 230 25.76 -13.44 -5.63
CA LYS A 230 26.95 -13.90 -6.39
C LYS A 230 26.97 -13.43 -7.84
N LEU A 231 25.79 -13.33 -8.51
CA LEU A 231 25.69 -12.79 -9.87
C LEU A 231 26.25 -11.37 -9.98
N TYR A 232 26.12 -10.58 -8.90
CA TYR A 232 26.65 -9.22 -8.80
C TYR A 232 28.02 -9.12 -8.09
N GLY A 233 28.61 -10.27 -7.74
CA GLY A 233 29.92 -10.33 -7.10
C GLY A 233 29.90 -10.12 -5.59
N PHE A 234 28.74 -10.21 -4.94
CA PHE A 234 28.59 -10.00 -3.50
C PHE A 234 28.39 -11.31 -2.71
N ASP A 235 29.02 -11.37 -1.54
CA ASP A 235 28.82 -12.42 -0.54
C ASP A 235 27.80 -11.96 0.52
N ILE A 236 26.50 -12.05 0.15
CA ILE A 236 25.40 -11.68 1.06
C ILE A 236 25.05 -12.79 2.06
N ALA A 237 25.79 -13.91 2.06
CA ALA A 237 25.64 -14.95 3.08
C ALA A 237 26.05 -14.44 4.47
N ARG A 238 27.01 -13.51 4.54
CA ARG A 238 27.46 -12.82 5.74
C ARG A 238 26.75 -11.50 6.00
N PRO A 239 26.79 -10.97 7.25
CA PRO A 239 26.36 -9.61 7.55
C PRO A 239 27.06 -8.53 6.72
N ALA A 240 26.39 -7.42 6.51
CA ALA A 240 26.95 -6.24 5.85
C ALA A 240 28.01 -5.58 6.75
N ALA A 241 29.16 -5.24 6.18
CA ALA A 241 30.29 -4.66 6.91
C ALA A 241 30.23 -3.14 7.01
N ASN A 242 29.52 -2.46 6.10
CA ASN A 242 29.44 -1.01 6.02
C ASN A 242 28.10 -0.55 5.39
N THR A 243 27.90 0.77 5.30
CA THR A 243 26.68 1.40 4.80
C THR A 243 26.35 0.98 3.37
N GLN A 244 27.32 0.97 2.47
CA GLN A 244 27.10 0.57 1.08
C GLN A 244 26.61 -0.88 0.99
N GLU A 245 27.26 -1.80 1.70
CA GLU A 245 26.82 -3.19 1.77
C GLU A 245 25.44 -3.33 2.43
N ALA A 246 25.15 -2.59 3.49
CA ALA A 246 23.84 -2.64 4.15
C ALA A 246 22.72 -2.27 3.17
N ILE A 247 22.87 -1.19 2.44
CA ILE A 247 21.91 -0.79 1.40
C ILE A 247 21.86 -1.84 0.28
N GLN A 248 22.98 -2.33 -0.20
CA GLN A 248 23.06 -3.31 -1.29
C GLN A 248 22.41 -4.64 -0.90
N TRP A 249 22.65 -5.15 0.33
CA TRP A 249 22.02 -6.38 0.82
C TRP A 249 20.50 -6.26 0.92
N MET A 250 20.01 -5.15 1.48
CA MET A 250 18.58 -4.86 1.55
C MET A 250 17.98 -4.74 0.15
N TYR A 251 18.65 -4.04 -0.76
CA TYR A 251 18.15 -3.87 -2.13
C TYR A 251 18.09 -5.20 -2.88
N LEU A 252 19.10 -6.07 -2.78
CA LEU A 252 19.06 -7.40 -3.41
C LEU A 252 17.94 -8.28 -2.87
N ALA A 253 17.67 -8.21 -1.55
CA ALA A 253 16.55 -8.91 -0.94
C ALA A 253 15.20 -8.38 -1.45
N TYR A 254 15.06 -7.06 -1.57
CA TYR A 254 13.89 -6.42 -2.17
C TYR A 254 13.74 -6.78 -3.65
N LEU A 255 14.84 -6.73 -4.41
CA LEU A 255 14.85 -7.11 -5.82
C LEU A 255 14.43 -8.58 -6.02
N ALA A 256 14.88 -9.48 -5.16
CA ALA A 256 14.44 -10.88 -5.16
C ALA A 256 12.92 -10.98 -4.95
N ALA A 257 12.37 -10.21 -3.99
CA ALA A 257 10.93 -10.16 -3.74
C ALA A 257 10.14 -9.66 -4.95
N VAL A 258 10.62 -8.61 -5.62
CA VAL A 258 10.03 -8.07 -6.86
C VAL A 258 10.08 -9.08 -7.99
N LYS A 259 11.19 -9.81 -8.13
CA LYS A 259 11.34 -10.85 -9.16
C LYS A 259 10.46 -12.08 -8.89
N ASP A 260 10.16 -12.37 -7.63
CA ASP A 260 9.30 -13.48 -7.20
C ASP A 260 7.81 -13.11 -7.31
N GLN A 261 7.45 -11.87 -7.01
CA GLN A 261 6.08 -11.39 -6.93
C GLN A 261 5.80 -10.15 -7.77
N ASN A 262 4.67 -10.18 -8.46
CA ASN A 262 4.06 -9.03 -9.13
C ASN A 262 2.91 -8.49 -8.29
N GLY A 263 3.20 -8.09 -7.06
CA GLY A 263 2.22 -7.55 -6.13
C GLY A 263 1.77 -6.14 -6.48
N ALA A 264 0.58 -5.76 -6.02
CA ALA A 264 0.07 -4.41 -6.19
C ALA A 264 0.71 -3.39 -5.22
N ALA A 265 1.48 -3.85 -4.23
CA ALA A 265 2.21 -3.02 -3.27
C ALA A 265 3.49 -3.73 -2.88
N MET A 266 4.58 -3.37 -3.54
CA MET A 266 5.91 -3.90 -3.29
C MET A 266 6.72 -2.88 -2.48
N SER A 267 6.26 -2.59 -1.26
CA SER A 267 6.85 -1.57 -0.39
C SER A 267 8.18 -2.04 0.19
N ILE A 268 9.12 -1.10 0.36
CA ILE A 268 10.46 -1.40 0.90
C ILE A 268 10.44 -1.45 2.44
N GLY A 269 9.56 -0.69 3.07
CA GLY A 269 9.35 -0.76 4.51
C GLY A 269 9.77 0.49 5.27
N ARG A 270 10.63 0.32 6.25
CA ARG A 270 11.18 1.36 7.12
C ARG A 270 12.68 1.13 7.25
N THR A 271 13.45 1.73 6.37
CA THR A 271 14.87 1.43 6.25
C THR A 271 15.78 2.56 6.72
N SER A 272 15.29 3.82 6.69
CA SER A 272 16.11 5.00 6.93
C SER A 272 16.80 5.00 8.31
N THR A 273 16.06 4.79 9.40
CA THR A 273 16.65 4.76 10.76
C THR A 273 17.66 3.62 10.93
N PHE A 274 17.42 2.47 10.27
CA PHE A 274 18.34 1.33 10.30
C PHE A 274 19.66 1.63 9.56
N ILE A 275 19.57 2.20 8.35
CA ILE A 275 20.76 2.54 7.54
C ILE A 275 21.58 3.62 8.21
N ASP A 276 20.93 4.57 8.90
CA ASP A 276 21.62 5.65 9.61
C ASP A 276 22.62 5.13 10.64
N ILE A 277 22.34 4.01 11.30
CA ILE A 277 23.23 3.38 12.28
C ILE A 277 24.57 3.00 11.63
N TYR A 278 24.53 2.42 10.44
CA TYR A 278 25.74 2.11 9.68
C TYR A 278 26.42 3.38 9.18
N ALA A 279 25.65 4.34 8.67
CA ALA A 279 26.19 5.59 8.13
C ALA A 279 26.91 6.42 9.20
N GLU A 280 26.34 6.59 10.38
CA GLU A 280 26.99 7.34 11.47
C GLU A 280 28.25 6.64 11.98
N ARG A 281 28.26 5.30 12.06
CA ARG A 281 29.45 4.53 12.37
C ARG A 281 30.57 4.77 11.33
N ASP A 282 30.24 4.67 10.06
CA ASP A 282 31.18 4.74 8.96
C ASP A 282 31.72 6.16 8.75
N LEU A 283 30.89 7.19 8.93
CA LEU A 283 31.30 8.59 8.94
C LEU A 283 32.29 8.88 10.12
N LYS A 284 31.94 8.40 11.32
CA LYS A 284 32.78 8.55 12.51
C LYS A 284 34.15 7.88 12.34
N ASN A 285 34.17 6.73 11.67
CA ASN A 285 35.42 5.98 11.43
C ASN A 285 36.20 6.51 10.21
N GLY A 286 35.63 7.44 9.43
CA GLY A 286 36.23 7.94 8.19
C GLY A 286 36.23 6.91 7.06
N THR A 287 35.35 5.91 7.12
CA THR A 287 35.16 4.89 6.06
C THR A 287 34.57 5.52 4.81
N PHE A 288 33.57 6.40 4.98
CA PHE A 288 32.91 7.14 3.92
C PHE A 288 32.80 8.63 4.28
N THR A 289 32.55 9.46 3.25
CA THR A 289 32.21 10.88 3.38
C THR A 289 30.73 11.11 3.29
N GLU A 290 30.24 12.31 3.64
CA GLU A 290 28.81 12.68 3.49
C GLU A 290 28.34 12.56 2.03
N GLU A 291 29.18 12.94 1.04
CA GLU A 291 28.87 12.83 -0.37
C GLU A 291 28.71 11.36 -0.80
N GLN A 292 29.55 10.47 -0.30
CA GLN A 292 29.46 9.04 -0.59
C GLN A 292 28.20 8.42 0.02
N ILE A 293 27.84 8.81 1.26
CA ILE A 293 26.59 8.34 1.89
C ILE A 293 25.37 8.81 1.08
N GLN A 294 25.32 10.10 0.70
CA GLN A 294 24.22 10.60 -0.14
C GLN A 294 24.18 9.89 -1.49
N GLU A 295 25.30 9.64 -2.14
CA GLU A 295 25.39 8.92 -3.39
C GLU A 295 24.83 7.49 -3.30
N PHE A 296 25.10 6.76 -2.21
CA PHE A 296 24.52 5.43 -2.00
C PHE A 296 23.00 5.50 -1.88
N VAL A 297 22.48 6.49 -1.17
CA VAL A 297 21.03 6.72 -1.02
C VAL A 297 20.42 7.10 -2.37
N ASP A 298 21.01 8.02 -3.11
CA ASP A 298 20.53 8.43 -4.43
C ASP A 298 20.46 7.23 -5.40
N HIS A 299 21.53 6.42 -5.46
CA HIS A 299 21.54 5.24 -6.32
C HIS A 299 20.53 4.18 -5.88
N PHE A 300 20.31 4.01 -4.58
CA PHE A 300 19.27 3.13 -4.06
C PHE A 300 17.87 3.59 -4.48
N ILE A 301 17.55 4.86 -4.26
CA ILE A 301 16.26 5.43 -4.66
C ILE A 301 16.08 5.39 -6.19
N MET A 302 17.13 5.65 -6.95
CA MET A 302 17.12 5.51 -8.42
C MET A 302 16.70 4.10 -8.86
N LYS A 303 17.24 3.06 -8.20
CA LYS A 303 16.85 1.67 -8.46
C LYS A 303 15.38 1.41 -8.16
N LEU A 304 14.86 1.95 -7.06
CA LEU A 304 13.44 1.80 -6.70
C LEU A 304 12.52 2.48 -7.73
N ARG A 305 12.93 3.60 -8.34
CA ARG A 305 12.20 4.29 -9.41
C ARG A 305 12.09 3.48 -10.72
N MET A 306 12.95 2.47 -10.90
CA MET A 306 13.04 1.68 -12.12
C MET A 306 12.28 0.35 -12.06
N VAL A 307 11.78 -0.04 -10.91
CA VAL A 307 11.03 -1.30 -10.74
C VAL A 307 9.66 -1.18 -11.36
N LYS A 308 9.41 -1.94 -12.44
CA LYS A 308 8.14 -1.87 -13.18
C LYS A 308 7.78 -3.20 -13.84
N PHE A 309 6.46 -3.44 -13.98
CA PHE A 309 5.91 -4.55 -14.77
C PHE A 309 5.03 -4.02 -15.90
N ALA A 310 4.85 -4.80 -16.97
CA ALA A 310 3.79 -4.52 -17.92
C ALA A 310 2.42 -4.82 -17.30
N ARG A 311 1.49 -3.86 -17.42
CA ARG A 311 0.14 -3.96 -16.85
C ARG A 311 -0.90 -3.92 -17.95
N THR A 312 -2.06 -4.52 -17.71
CA THR A 312 -3.20 -4.47 -18.62
C THR A 312 -3.86 -3.09 -18.61
N PRO A 313 -4.62 -2.72 -19.68
CA PRO A 313 -5.40 -1.47 -19.70
C PRO A 313 -6.35 -1.35 -18.51
N GLU A 314 -6.96 -2.46 -18.08
CA GLU A 314 -7.85 -2.47 -16.90
C GLU A 314 -7.11 -2.04 -15.63
N TYR A 315 -5.89 -2.56 -15.42
CA TYR A 315 -5.05 -2.18 -14.29
C TYR A 315 -4.62 -0.70 -14.39
N GLN A 316 -4.16 -0.27 -15.56
CA GLN A 316 -3.72 1.11 -15.79
C GLN A 316 -4.86 2.12 -15.59
N ASN A 317 -6.09 1.79 -16.01
CA ASN A 317 -7.26 2.63 -15.77
C ASN A 317 -7.62 2.70 -14.27
N LEU A 318 -7.49 1.57 -13.57
CA LEU A 318 -7.83 1.49 -12.15
C LEU A 318 -6.85 2.29 -11.27
N PHE A 319 -5.56 2.28 -11.63
CA PHE A 319 -4.47 2.83 -10.81
C PHE A 319 -3.71 4.00 -11.47
N SER A 320 -4.23 4.55 -12.58
CA SER A 320 -3.61 5.66 -13.33
C SER A 320 -2.17 5.37 -13.75
N GLY A 321 -1.94 4.19 -14.33
CA GLY A 321 -0.63 3.75 -14.82
C GLY A 321 -0.23 2.39 -14.30
N ASP A 322 1.07 2.16 -14.18
CA ASP A 322 1.67 0.90 -13.78
C ASP A 322 2.49 0.97 -12.47
N PRO A 323 1.98 1.62 -11.40
CA PRO A 323 2.72 1.75 -10.15
C PRO A 323 2.97 0.39 -9.49
N GLN A 324 4.11 0.29 -8.80
CA GLN A 324 4.46 -0.81 -7.91
C GLN A 324 4.12 -0.51 -6.45
N TRP A 325 3.78 0.75 -6.14
CA TRP A 325 3.56 1.24 -4.77
C TRP A 325 4.75 0.93 -3.87
N VAL A 326 5.93 1.26 -4.36
CA VAL A 326 7.16 1.23 -3.57
C VAL A 326 7.07 2.32 -2.53
N THR A 327 6.92 1.94 -1.26
CA THR A 327 6.73 2.87 -0.15
C THR A 327 7.85 2.70 0.87
N GLU A 328 8.43 3.81 1.29
CA GLU A 328 9.37 3.91 2.41
C GLU A 328 8.75 4.78 3.50
N SER A 329 8.76 4.30 4.74
CA SER A 329 8.24 5.00 5.90
C SER A 329 9.38 5.67 6.67
N ILE A 330 9.26 6.99 6.91
CA ILE A 330 10.33 7.85 7.42
C ILE A 330 9.89 8.54 8.72
N GLY A 331 10.79 8.64 9.69
CA GLY A 331 10.54 9.37 10.93
C GLY A 331 9.64 8.60 11.92
N GLY A 332 8.71 9.29 12.54
CA GLY A 332 7.87 8.76 13.63
C GLY A 332 8.53 8.84 15.00
N MET A 333 7.82 8.31 16.00
CA MET A 333 8.27 8.30 17.40
C MET A 333 8.45 6.87 17.91
N GLY A 334 9.47 6.65 18.74
CA GLY A 334 9.60 5.44 19.53
C GLY A 334 8.56 5.35 20.64
N VAL A 335 8.20 4.14 21.05
CA VAL A 335 7.33 3.93 22.23
C VAL A 335 8.00 4.43 23.54
N ASP A 336 9.28 4.66 23.54
CA ASP A 336 10.07 5.25 24.61
C ASP A 336 10.08 6.79 24.60
N GLY A 337 9.41 7.42 23.63
CA GLY A 337 9.29 8.87 23.49
C GLY A 337 10.43 9.54 22.72
N ARG A 338 11.46 8.79 22.30
CA ARG A 338 12.51 9.35 21.42
C ARG A 338 11.99 9.44 19.99
N THR A 339 12.37 10.48 19.26
CA THR A 339 12.09 10.52 17.82
C THR A 339 12.90 9.47 17.06
N LEU A 340 12.30 8.87 16.04
CA LEU A 340 12.99 7.97 15.10
C LEU A 340 13.51 8.71 13.86
N VAL A 341 13.41 10.03 13.85
CA VAL A 341 14.06 10.89 12.86
C VAL A 341 15.57 10.82 13.06
N THR A 342 16.30 10.55 11.98
CA THR A 342 17.74 10.53 11.91
C THR A 342 18.21 11.38 10.73
N LYS A 343 19.51 11.60 10.55
CA LYS A 343 20.03 12.27 9.35
C LYS A 343 19.62 11.54 8.06
N MET A 344 19.49 10.22 8.11
CA MET A 344 19.04 9.45 6.95
C MET A 344 17.60 9.78 6.55
N SER A 345 16.74 10.21 7.49
CA SER A 345 15.40 10.69 7.18
C SER A 345 15.44 11.91 6.24
N TYR A 346 16.35 12.84 6.50
CA TYR A 346 16.59 13.99 5.62
C TYR A 346 17.17 13.58 4.27
N ARG A 347 18.19 12.67 4.25
CA ARG A 347 18.83 12.21 3.02
C ARG A 347 17.86 11.55 2.05
N TYR A 348 16.89 10.78 2.58
CA TYR A 348 15.84 10.17 1.74
C TYR A 348 14.93 11.22 1.10
N LEU A 349 14.45 12.18 1.88
CA LEU A 349 13.62 13.26 1.34
C LEU A 349 14.43 14.17 0.39
N HIS A 350 15.71 14.38 0.64
CA HIS A 350 16.61 15.16 -0.22
C HIS A 350 16.79 14.55 -1.62
N THR A 351 16.51 13.26 -1.80
CA THR A 351 16.52 12.65 -3.15
C THR A 351 15.50 13.25 -4.10
N LEU A 352 14.46 13.93 -3.59
CA LEU A 352 13.51 14.70 -4.39
C LEU A 352 14.12 15.99 -4.95
N GLU A 353 15.21 16.47 -4.36
CA GLU A 353 16.02 17.59 -4.86
C GLU A 353 17.16 17.08 -5.77
N THR A 354 17.93 16.09 -5.32
CA THR A 354 19.11 15.57 -6.06
C THR A 354 18.77 14.93 -7.40
N MET A 355 17.57 14.30 -7.49
CA MET A 355 17.10 13.61 -8.70
C MET A 355 15.71 14.08 -9.18
N GLY A 356 15.16 15.12 -8.57
CA GLY A 356 13.82 15.62 -8.89
C GLY A 356 12.68 14.74 -8.37
N THR A 357 11.47 15.25 -8.55
CA THR A 357 10.23 14.61 -8.08
C THR A 357 9.93 13.29 -8.78
N SER A 358 9.38 12.33 -8.05
CA SER A 358 8.94 11.04 -8.61
C SER A 358 7.76 10.52 -7.79
N PRO A 359 6.78 9.86 -8.41
CA PRO A 359 5.68 9.22 -7.68
C PRO A 359 6.14 7.99 -6.87
N GLU A 360 7.31 7.43 -7.19
CA GLU A 360 7.88 6.28 -6.50
C GLU A 360 9.39 6.48 -6.26
N PRO A 361 9.92 6.02 -5.12
CA PRO A 361 9.18 5.49 -3.99
C PRO A 361 8.24 6.54 -3.39
N ASN A 362 7.07 6.09 -2.91
CA ASN A 362 6.20 6.93 -2.09
C ASN A 362 6.88 7.14 -0.74
N LEU A 363 7.35 8.35 -0.48
CA LEU A 363 8.03 8.72 0.75
C LEU A 363 6.99 9.15 1.78
N THR A 364 6.69 8.26 2.72
CA THR A 364 5.68 8.47 3.75
C THR A 364 6.32 8.89 5.07
N VAL A 365 6.08 10.13 5.47
CA VAL A 365 6.49 10.63 6.79
C VAL A 365 5.47 10.14 7.82
N LEU A 366 5.95 9.41 8.82
CA LEU A 366 5.17 9.02 9.99
C LEU A 366 5.10 10.22 10.93
N TRP A 367 4.02 10.98 10.77
CA TRP A 367 3.85 12.28 11.41
C TRP A 367 3.42 12.15 12.87
N SER A 368 4.10 12.91 13.73
CA SER A 368 3.69 13.15 15.13
C SER A 368 3.89 14.62 15.47
N THR A 369 3.04 15.14 16.35
CA THR A 369 3.21 16.48 16.94
C THR A 369 4.53 16.62 17.70
N HIS A 370 5.11 15.49 18.15
CA HIS A 370 6.38 15.43 18.88
C HIS A 370 7.63 15.30 18.01
N LEU A 371 7.52 15.28 16.68
CA LEU A 371 8.68 15.30 15.81
C LEU A 371 9.51 16.57 16.00
N PRO A 372 10.84 16.52 15.76
CA PRO A 372 11.71 17.70 15.81
C PRO A 372 11.19 18.81 14.89
N GLN A 373 11.16 20.05 15.38
CA GLN A 373 10.62 21.19 14.64
C GLN A 373 11.36 21.41 13.32
N ALA A 374 12.69 21.33 13.30
CA ALA A 374 13.48 21.46 12.07
C ALA A 374 13.09 20.40 11.02
N PHE A 375 12.77 19.17 11.44
CA PHE A 375 12.33 18.13 10.51
C PHE A 375 10.91 18.42 9.94
N LYS A 376 10.00 18.92 10.78
CA LYS A 376 8.66 19.35 10.31
C LYS A 376 8.76 20.45 9.24
N GLU A 377 9.62 21.44 9.48
CA GLU A 377 9.88 22.54 8.53
C GLU A 377 10.49 22.02 7.22
N PHE A 378 11.45 21.10 7.32
CA PHE A 378 12.03 20.47 6.13
C PHE A 378 11.01 19.66 5.34
N CYS A 379 10.14 18.89 6.02
CA CYS A 379 9.04 18.20 5.39
C CYS A 379 8.05 19.15 4.69
N ALA A 380 7.72 20.28 5.33
CA ALA A 380 6.84 21.30 4.74
C ALA A 380 7.47 21.94 3.48
N LYS A 381 8.75 22.32 3.53
CA LYS A 381 9.51 22.80 2.37
C LYS A 381 9.49 21.79 1.23
N THR A 382 9.74 20.52 1.54
CA THR A 382 9.72 19.43 0.56
C THR A 382 8.33 19.25 -0.05
N SER A 383 7.26 19.32 0.75
CA SER A 383 5.87 19.22 0.26
C SER A 383 5.45 20.37 -0.64
N ILE A 384 5.98 21.57 -0.41
CA ILE A 384 5.74 22.74 -1.27
C ILE A 384 6.48 22.60 -2.60
N ALA A 385 7.73 22.14 -2.55
CA ALA A 385 8.55 21.96 -3.75
C ALA A 385 8.15 20.73 -4.58
N SER A 386 7.53 19.71 -3.95
CA SER A 386 7.25 18.42 -4.56
C SER A 386 6.01 17.78 -3.95
N SER A 387 5.08 17.32 -4.77
CA SER A 387 3.94 16.51 -4.31
C SER A 387 4.27 15.03 -4.09
N SER A 388 5.54 14.67 -3.96
CA SER A 388 6.01 13.28 -3.85
C SER A 388 6.19 12.80 -2.40
N ILE A 389 5.69 13.53 -1.43
CA ILE A 389 5.72 13.20 -0.01
C ILE A 389 4.29 12.97 0.49
N GLN A 390 4.13 11.99 1.38
CA GLN A 390 2.86 11.64 2.02
C GLN A 390 3.05 11.65 3.53
N TYR A 391 1.97 11.90 4.26
CA TYR A 391 1.97 11.86 5.73
C TYR A 391 1.02 10.79 6.25
N GLU A 392 1.45 10.10 7.31
CA GLU A 392 0.64 9.13 8.06
C GLU A 392 0.67 9.49 9.54
N ASN A 393 -0.46 9.39 10.23
CA ASN A 393 -0.53 9.74 11.65
C ASN A 393 0.10 8.67 12.54
N ASP A 394 1.36 8.93 12.95
CA ASP A 394 2.11 8.03 13.81
C ASP A 394 1.51 7.94 15.24
N ASP A 395 0.94 9.02 15.75
CA ASP A 395 0.40 9.03 17.12
C ASP A 395 -0.80 8.08 17.26
N VAL A 396 -1.58 7.87 16.19
CA VAL A 396 -2.65 6.86 16.15
C VAL A 396 -2.10 5.48 15.82
N MET A 397 -1.30 5.35 14.73
CA MET A 397 -0.84 4.05 14.26
C MET A 397 0.12 3.36 15.21
N ARG A 398 0.96 4.12 15.91
CA ARG A 398 1.89 3.58 16.92
C ARG A 398 1.17 2.89 18.08
N VAL A 399 -0.05 3.32 18.44
CA VAL A 399 -0.84 2.68 19.49
C VAL A 399 -1.20 1.23 19.12
N TYR A 400 -1.45 0.96 17.84
CA TYR A 400 -1.84 -0.37 17.36
C TYR A 400 -0.65 -1.25 16.97
N HIS A 401 0.40 -0.65 16.40
CA HIS A 401 1.49 -1.40 15.77
C HIS A 401 2.85 -1.26 16.48
N GLY A 402 2.94 -0.43 17.53
CA GLY A 402 4.24 -0.10 18.14
C GLY A 402 5.07 0.81 17.22
N ASP A 403 6.38 0.86 17.42
CA ASP A 403 7.28 1.80 16.73
C ASP A 403 8.07 1.21 15.56
N ASP A 404 7.92 -0.09 15.26
CA ASP A 404 8.58 -0.74 14.11
C ASP A 404 7.55 -1.22 13.08
N TYR A 405 6.66 -0.32 12.70
CA TYR A 405 5.73 -0.54 11.60
C TYR A 405 6.12 0.29 10.37
N ALA A 406 5.61 -0.12 9.22
CA ALA A 406 5.75 0.60 7.97
C ALA A 406 4.43 0.59 7.20
N ILE A 407 4.34 1.46 6.22
CA ILE A 407 3.18 1.60 5.34
C ILE A 407 3.39 0.78 4.08
N ALA A 408 2.45 -0.11 3.80
CA ALA A 408 2.36 -0.75 2.51
C ALA A 408 1.41 0.02 1.59
N CYS A 409 1.81 0.23 0.35
CA CYS A 409 1.04 1.00 -0.62
C CYS A 409 0.91 2.48 -0.19
N CYS A 410 -0.30 2.91 0.18
CA CYS A 410 -0.60 4.29 0.51
C CYS A 410 -0.80 4.53 2.02
N VAL A 411 -1.56 3.66 2.70
CA VAL A 411 -2.01 3.89 4.09
C VAL A 411 -2.02 2.63 4.97
N SER A 412 -1.65 1.47 4.42
CA SER A 412 -1.80 0.20 5.12
C SER A 412 -0.64 -0.04 6.08
N SER A 413 -0.86 0.19 7.36
CA SER A 413 0.15 -0.03 8.40
C SER A 413 0.30 -1.50 8.77
N MET A 414 1.54 -1.94 9.00
CA MET A 414 1.85 -3.26 9.53
C MET A 414 3.24 -3.32 10.16
N ARG A 415 3.39 -4.13 11.19
CA ARG A 415 4.70 -4.36 11.83
C ARG A 415 5.63 -5.11 10.87
N VAL A 416 6.81 -4.53 10.63
CA VAL A 416 7.75 -5.05 9.65
C VAL A 416 8.27 -6.43 10.05
N GLY A 417 8.14 -7.40 9.13
CA GLY A 417 8.54 -8.78 9.37
C GLY A 417 7.70 -9.56 10.38
N LYS A 418 6.60 -9.02 10.90
CA LYS A 418 5.70 -9.65 11.87
C LYS A 418 4.26 -9.73 11.41
N GLU A 419 3.85 -8.86 10.50
CA GLU A 419 2.49 -8.79 9.98
C GLU A 419 2.47 -8.83 8.46
N MET A 420 1.37 -9.31 7.90
CA MET A 420 1.07 -9.25 6.48
C MET A 420 -0.43 -9.01 6.28
N GLN A 421 -0.81 -8.59 5.09
CA GLN A 421 -2.21 -8.38 4.76
C GLN A 421 -2.68 -9.27 3.61
N PHE A 422 -3.83 -9.89 3.80
CA PHE A 422 -4.65 -10.45 2.74
C PHE A 422 -5.45 -9.31 2.09
N PHE A 423 -4.87 -8.68 1.07
CA PHE A 423 -5.43 -7.52 0.40
C PHE A 423 -6.75 -7.85 -0.31
N GLY A 424 -7.76 -7.01 -0.11
CA GLY A 424 -9.11 -7.30 -0.51
C GLY A 424 -9.72 -6.40 -1.59
N ALA A 425 -9.03 -5.38 -2.07
CA ALA A 425 -9.65 -4.39 -2.95
C ALA A 425 -10.81 -3.63 -2.27
N ARG A 426 -11.93 -3.35 -2.96
CA ARG A 426 -13.01 -2.52 -2.39
C ARG A 426 -14.39 -3.01 -2.77
N ALA A 427 -15.33 -2.91 -1.81
CA ALA A 427 -16.75 -2.98 -2.03
C ALA A 427 -17.32 -1.58 -2.31
N ASN A 428 -18.10 -1.43 -3.36
CA ASN A 428 -18.78 -0.19 -3.73
C ASN A 428 -20.08 -0.05 -2.94
N LEU A 429 -20.05 0.67 -1.84
CA LEU A 429 -21.22 0.84 -0.96
C LEU A 429 -22.31 1.74 -1.56
N ALA A 430 -21.96 2.67 -2.45
CA ALA A 430 -22.94 3.47 -3.18
C ALA A 430 -23.77 2.58 -4.14
N LYS A 431 -23.11 1.66 -4.85
CA LYS A 431 -23.79 0.70 -5.70
C LYS A 431 -24.61 -0.30 -4.89
N CYS A 432 -24.13 -0.70 -3.72
CA CYS A 432 -24.88 -1.51 -2.76
C CYS A 432 -26.19 -0.82 -2.31
N LEU A 433 -26.16 0.50 -2.08
CA LEU A 433 -27.35 1.29 -1.79
C LEU A 433 -28.34 1.28 -2.98
N LEU A 434 -27.86 1.45 -4.20
CA LEU A 434 -28.73 1.38 -5.40
C LEU A 434 -29.35 -0.01 -5.58
N TYR A 435 -28.63 -1.09 -5.24
CA TYR A 435 -29.20 -2.44 -5.23
C TYR A 435 -30.29 -2.58 -4.16
N ALA A 436 -30.11 -1.97 -3.00
CA ALA A 436 -31.15 -1.96 -1.95
C ALA A 436 -32.43 -1.27 -2.45
N LEU A 437 -32.29 -0.16 -3.17
CA LEU A 437 -33.41 0.57 -3.74
C LEU A 437 -34.12 -0.20 -4.87
N ASN A 438 -33.37 -0.95 -5.69
CA ASN A 438 -33.83 -1.66 -6.87
C ASN A 438 -34.09 -3.17 -6.63
N GLY A 439 -34.19 -3.63 -5.38
CA GLY A 439 -34.46 -5.03 -5.06
C GLY A 439 -33.41 -6.02 -5.57
N GLY A 440 -32.13 -5.61 -5.61
CA GLY A 440 -30.98 -6.39 -6.05
C GLY A 440 -30.68 -6.30 -7.54
N VAL A 441 -31.40 -5.48 -8.28
CA VAL A 441 -31.14 -5.23 -9.71
C VAL A 441 -30.05 -4.18 -9.87
N ASP A 442 -29.09 -4.46 -10.74
CA ASP A 442 -28.04 -3.53 -11.11
C ASP A 442 -28.58 -2.42 -12.00
N GLU A 443 -28.41 -1.19 -11.58
CA GLU A 443 -28.98 0.00 -12.23
C GLU A 443 -28.37 0.34 -13.59
N VAL A 444 -27.18 -0.21 -13.88
CA VAL A 444 -26.47 0.01 -15.16
C VAL A 444 -26.78 -1.09 -16.18
N SER A 445 -26.71 -2.35 -15.77
CA SER A 445 -26.92 -3.49 -16.68
C SER A 445 -28.33 -4.05 -16.66
N HIS A 446 -29.20 -3.62 -15.74
CA HIS A 446 -30.57 -4.10 -15.49
C HIS A 446 -30.62 -5.61 -15.17
N LYS A 447 -29.52 -6.20 -14.74
CA LYS A 447 -29.45 -7.61 -14.35
C LYS A 447 -29.68 -7.78 -12.84
N GLN A 448 -30.32 -8.88 -12.48
CA GLN A 448 -30.39 -9.29 -11.07
C GLN A 448 -29.02 -9.77 -10.62
N ILE A 449 -28.32 -8.98 -9.81
CA ILE A 449 -27.00 -9.30 -9.27
C ILE A 449 -27.09 -9.63 -7.78
N GLY A 450 -27.73 -8.77 -7.00
CA GLY A 450 -28.00 -9.00 -5.58
C GLY A 450 -29.18 -9.94 -5.33
N PRO A 451 -29.47 -10.28 -4.07
CA PRO A 451 -30.64 -11.04 -3.69
C PRO A 451 -31.92 -10.35 -4.19
N LYS A 452 -32.86 -11.16 -4.70
CA LYS A 452 -34.12 -10.64 -5.16
C LYS A 452 -35.07 -10.40 -3.99
N TYR A 453 -35.50 -9.16 -3.83
CA TYR A 453 -36.58 -8.80 -2.93
C TYR A 453 -37.31 -7.56 -3.44
N ARG A 454 -38.35 -7.16 -2.69
CA ARG A 454 -39.21 -6.05 -3.09
C ARG A 454 -38.40 -4.75 -3.13
N PRO A 455 -38.34 -4.04 -4.26
CA PRO A 455 -37.69 -2.74 -4.34
C PRO A 455 -38.44 -1.71 -3.48
N VAL A 456 -37.83 -0.53 -3.32
CA VAL A 456 -38.50 0.60 -2.67
C VAL A 456 -39.68 1.06 -3.57
N GLU A 457 -40.81 1.24 -2.95
CA GLU A 457 -42.04 1.70 -3.63
C GLU A 457 -42.35 3.15 -3.24
N GLY A 458 -43.27 3.76 -4.00
CA GLY A 458 -43.73 5.14 -3.77
C GLY A 458 -42.96 6.20 -4.54
N ASP A 459 -43.46 7.43 -4.42
CA ASP A 459 -42.94 8.60 -5.15
C ASP A 459 -41.89 9.38 -4.33
N THR A 460 -41.69 9.01 -3.07
CA THR A 460 -40.70 9.60 -2.16
C THR A 460 -40.06 8.47 -1.36
N LEU A 461 -38.73 8.52 -1.21
CA LEU A 461 -37.98 7.54 -0.44
C LEU A 461 -38.22 7.75 1.06
N ASP A 462 -38.52 6.67 1.77
CA ASP A 462 -38.61 6.63 3.24
C ASP A 462 -37.30 6.17 3.83
N PHE A 463 -36.76 6.91 4.80
CA PHE A 463 -35.44 6.65 5.37
C PHE A 463 -35.35 5.29 6.08
N ASP A 464 -36.35 4.93 6.89
CA ASP A 464 -36.31 3.70 7.67
C ASP A 464 -36.45 2.46 6.77
N ASP A 465 -37.31 2.52 5.73
CA ASP A 465 -37.45 1.47 4.73
C ASP A 465 -36.13 1.28 3.95
N VAL A 466 -35.51 2.38 3.48
CA VAL A 466 -34.22 2.36 2.77
C VAL A 466 -33.13 1.78 3.65
N MET A 467 -32.99 2.23 4.90
CA MET A 467 -31.97 1.75 5.84
C MET A 467 -32.12 0.27 6.13
N SER A 468 -33.36 -0.21 6.33
CA SER A 468 -33.62 -1.64 6.55
C SER A 468 -33.13 -2.49 5.37
N LYS A 469 -33.48 -2.11 4.16
CA LYS A 469 -33.07 -2.81 2.92
C LYS A 469 -31.55 -2.70 2.68
N TYR A 470 -30.99 -1.55 2.97
CA TYR A 470 -29.56 -1.32 2.79
C TYR A 470 -28.72 -2.18 3.73
N LYS A 471 -29.12 -2.29 5.01
CA LYS A 471 -28.46 -3.18 5.97
C LYS A 471 -28.50 -4.64 5.53
N ASP A 472 -29.61 -5.11 4.99
CA ASP A 472 -29.70 -6.48 4.47
C ASP A 472 -28.84 -6.69 3.22
N MET A 473 -28.74 -5.67 2.36
CA MET A 473 -27.87 -5.72 1.19
C MET A 473 -26.38 -5.71 1.59
N MET A 474 -25.98 -4.91 2.60
CA MET A 474 -24.62 -4.92 3.14
C MET A 474 -24.25 -6.29 3.73
N LYS A 475 -25.16 -6.96 4.45
CA LYS A 475 -24.94 -8.34 4.96
C LYS A 475 -24.65 -9.33 3.83
N TRP A 476 -25.44 -9.27 2.76
CA TRP A 476 -25.22 -10.11 1.59
C TRP A 476 -23.88 -9.80 0.93
N LEU A 477 -23.60 -8.52 0.66
CA LEU A 477 -22.37 -8.10 0.01
C LEU A 477 -21.14 -8.52 0.81
N ALA A 478 -21.15 -8.36 2.14
CA ALA A 478 -20.08 -8.79 3.04
C ALA A 478 -19.80 -10.29 2.89
N GLY A 479 -20.86 -11.12 2.84
CA GLY A 479 -20.70 -12.57 2.66
C GLY A 479 -20.08 -12.95 1.32
N VAL A 480 -20.55 -12.36 0.21
CA VAL A 480 -19.96 -12.59 -1.12
C VAL A 480 -18.52 -12.11 -1.16
N TYR A 481 -18.25 -10.94 -0.60
CA TYR A 481 -16.92 -10.32 -0.59
C TYR A 481 -15.91 -11.15 0.18
N VAL A 482 -16.20 -11.53 1.43
CA VAL A 482 -15.30 -12.37 2.25
C VAL A 482 -15.04 -13.72 1.57
N ASN A 483 -16.08 -14.39 1.07
CA ASN A 483 -15.90 -15.67 0.39
C ASN A 483 -15.09 -15.56 -0.90
N THR A 484 -15.22 -14.46 -1.64
CA THR A 484 -14.40 -14.18 -2.82
C THR A 484 -12.93 -14.04 -2.45
N LEU A 485 -12.63 -13.26 -1.40
CA LEU A 485 -11.28 -13.07 -0.91
C LEU A 485 -10.66 -14.35 -0.34
N ASN A 486 -11.43 -15.17 0.38
CA ASN A 486 -10.98 -16.46 0.89
C ASN A 486 -10.48 -17.37 -0.25
N ILE A 487 -11.21 -17.41 -1.37
CA ILE A 487 -10.80 -18.16 -2.57
C ILE A 487 -9.50 -17.60 -3.13
N ILE A 488 -9.39 -16.28 -3.29
CA ILE A 488 -8.22 -15.63 -3.86
C ILE A 488 -6.97 -15.93 -3.03
N HIS A 489 -7.05 -15.74 -1.72
CA HIS A 489 -5.89 -15.90 -0.84
C HIS A 489 -5.48 -17.36 -0.66
N TYR A 490 -6.43 -18.29 -0.67
CA TYR A 490 -6.12 -19.71 -0.76
C TYR A 490 -5.35 -20.04 -2.05
N MET A 491 -5.77 -19.49 -3.18
CA MET A 491 -5.11 -19.77 -4.47
C MET A 491 -3.75 -19.11 -4.60
N HIS A 492 -3.54 -17.94 -3.95
CA HIS A 492 -2.21 -17.35 -3.82
C HIS A 492 -1.27 -18.29 -3.06
N ASP A 493 -1.62 -18.75 -1.87
CA ASP A 493 -0.79 -19.67 -1.09
C ASP A 493 -0.48 -20.95 -1.88
N LYS A 494 -1.42 -21.41 -2.71
CA LYS A 494 -1.27 -22.66 -3.44
C LYS A 494 -0.41 -22.58 -4.70
N TYR A 495 -0.49 -21.46 -5.44
CA TYR A 495 0.11 -21.35 -6.77
C TYR A 495 1.10 -20.21 -6.93
N CYS A 496 1.18 -19.31 -5.96
CA CYS A 496 1.92 -18.06 -6.04
C CYS A 496 2.37 -17.61 -4.64
N TYR A 497 2.89 -18.55 -3.84
CA TYR A 497 3.37 -18.25 -2.48
C TYR A 497 4.58 -17.33 -2.51
N GLU A 498 4.56 -16.31 -1.67
CA GLU A 498 5.57 -15.25 -1.59
C GLU A 498 6.77 -15.67 -0.73
N ALA A 499 7.50 -16.68 -1.17
CA ALA A 499 8.46 -17.40 -0.35
C ALA A 499 9.59 -16.52 0.18
N ILE A 500 10.16 -15.63 -0.64
CA ILE A 500 11.27 -14.77 -0.19
C ILE A 500 10.79 -13.68 0.77
N GLN A 501 9.62 -13.08 0.56
CA GLN A 501 9.09 -12.09 1.49
C GLN A 501 8.76 -12.73 2.83
N MET A 502 8.14 -13.91 2.81
CA MET A 502 7.78 -14.66 4.02
C MET A 502 9.00 -15.25 4.73
N ALA A 503 10.10 -15.51 4.03
CA ALA A 503 11.37 -15.89 4.64
C ALA A 503 11.95 -14.81 5.55
N LEU A 504 11.57 -13.54 5.29
CA LEU A 504 11.99 -12.37 6.05
C LEU A 504 10.96 -11.96 7.12
N HIS A 505 10.09 -12.90 7.51
CA HIS A 505 9.12 -12.75 8.61
C HIS A 505 9.43 -13.70 9.76
N ASP A 506 8.90 -13.37 10.93
CA ASP A 506 8.85 -14.27 12.06
C ASP A 506 8.02 -15.52 11.71
N LYS A 507 8.18 -16.60 12.48
CA LYS A 507 7.41 -17.83 12.27
C LYS A 507 5.91 -17.62 12.44
N ASP A 508 5.54 -16.87 13.48
CA ASP A 508 4.16 -16.59 13.86
C ASP A 508 3.74 -15.24 13.29
N VAL A 509 3.32 -15.23 12.02
CA VAL A 509 2.90 -14.02 11.31
C VAL A 509 1.46 -13.68 11.66
N HIS A 510 1.23 -12.48 12.16
CA HIS A 510 -0.12 -11.94 12.29
C HIS A 510 -0.67 -11.57 10.90
N ARG A 511 -1.89 -12.02 10.60
CA ARG A 511 -2.51 -11.85 9.29
C ARG A 511 -3.73 -10.96 9.39
N TRP A 512 -3.70 -9.82 8.71
CA TRP A 512 -4.85 -8.96 8.54
C TRP A 512 -5.67 -9.40 7.32
N PHE A 513 -6.99 -9.38 7.44
CA PHE A 513 -7.92 -9.55 6.32
C PHE A 513 -8.40 -8.16 5.90
N ALA A 514 -7.65 -7.55 4.99
CA ALA A 514 -7.79 -6.14 4.64
C ALA A 514 -8.88 -5.94 3.59
N THR A 515 -10.10 -5.66 4.02
CA THR A 515 -11.22 -5.24 3.16
C THR A 515 -11.10 -3.76 2.78
N GLY A 516 -12.01 -3.24 1.98
CA GLY A 516 -12.03 -1.83 1.62
C GLY A 516 -13.40 -1.34 1.19
N ILE A 517 -13.61 -0.04 1.35
CA ILE A 517 -14.87 0.65 1.06
C ILE A 517 -14.62 1.74 0.00
N ALA A 518 -15.52 1.83 -0.97
CA ALA A 518 -15.60 2.92 -1.94
C ALA A 518 -16.97 3.60 -1.87
N GLY A 519 -17.00 4.93 -2.06
CA GLY A 519 -18.24 5.71 -2.15
C GLY A 519 -18.82 6.14 -0.81
N LEU A 520 -18.01 6.24 0.26
CA LEU A 520 -18.48 6.60 1.60
C LEU A 520 -19.24 7.92 1.62
N SER A 521 -18.64 9.01 1.12
CA SER A 521 -19.27 10.34 1.11
C SER A 521 -20.56 10.39 0.27
N VAL A 522 -20.60 9.64 -0.84
CA VAL A 522 -21.79 9.51 -1.68
C VAL A 522 -22.93 8.85 -0.91
N VAL A 523 -22.63 7.79 -0.16
CA VAL A 523 -23.66 7.08 0.63
C VAL A 523 -24.11 7.95 1.82
N ALA A 524 -23.20 8.57 2.54
CA ALA A 524 -23.51 9.44 3.66
C ALA A 524 -24.44 10.59 3.22
N ASP A 525 -24.09 11.27 2.13
CA ASP A 525 -24.91 12.34 1.54
C ASP A 525 -26.24 11.83 1.02
N SER A 526 -26.27 10.65 0.39
CA SER A 526 -27.52 10.03 -0.11
C SER A 526 -28.49 9.71 1.03
N LEU A 527 -28.00 9.13 2.11
CA LEU A 527 -28.81 8.85 3.30
C LEU A 527 -29.24 10.14 4.01
N SER A 528 -28.37 11.15 4.05
CA SER A 528 -28.71 12.48 4.56
C SER A 528 -29.82 13.13 3.72
N ALA A 529 -29.72 13.07 2.40
CA ALA A 529 -30.76 13.60 1.51
C ALA A 529 -32.11 12.91 1.74
N ILE A 530 -32.12 11.57 1.84
CA ILE A 530 -33.35 10.79 2.11
C ILE A 530 -33.94 11.13 3.48
N LYS A 531 -33.09 11.41 4.48
CA LYS A 531 -33.55 11.69 5.87
C LYS A 531 -34.05 13.13 6.07
N TYR A 532 -33.44 14.11 5.43
CA TYR A 532 -33.65 15.53 5.75
C TYR A 532 -34.28 16.33 4.60
N ALA A 533 -34.34 15.78 3.38
CA ALA A 533 -35.03 16.36 2.23
C ALA A 533 -36.11 15.39 1.73
N LYS A 534 -36.73 15.71 0.59
CA LYS A 534 -37.62 14.77 -0.12
C LYS A 534 -36.93 14.29 -1.39
N VAL A 535 -36.64 13.02 -1.45
CA VAL A 535 -35.99 12.40 -2.61
C VAL A 535 -37.01 11.59 -3.40
N HIS A 536 -37.23 11.99 -4.66
CA HIS A 536 -38.17 11.36 -5.58
C HIS A 536 -37.40 10.51 -6.59
N PRO A 537 -37.54 9.18 -6.56
CA PRO A 537 -36.88 8.28 -7.51
C PRO A 537 -37.52 8.41 -8.90
N VAL A 538 -36.65 8.52 -9.92
CA VAL A 538 -37.05 8.48 -11.33
C VAL A 538 -36.82 7.07 -11.86
N ARG A 539 -37.90 6.40 -12.32
CA ARG A 539 -37.83 5.03 -12.80
C ARG A 539 -37.95 5.01 -14.33
N ASP A 540 -37.24 4.07 -14.93
CA ASP A 540 -37.37 3.78 -16.37
C ASP A 540 -38.56 2.89 -16.68
N GLU A 541 -38.72 2.49 -17.97
CA GLU A 541 -39.79 1.65 -18.44
C GLU A 541 -39.81 0.24 -17.82
N GLN A 542 -38.68 -0.21 -17.26
CA GLN A 542 -38.54 -1.51 -16.58
C GLN A 542 -38.76 -1.40 -15.06
N GLY A 543 -39.00 -0.19 -14.57
CA GLY A 543 -39.21 0.09 -13.16
C GLY A 543 -37.91 0.23 -12.35
N VAL A 544 -36.73 0.24 -13.00
CA VAL A 544 -35.44 0.45 -12.37
C VAL A 544 -35.25 1.94 -12.08
N ILE A 545 -34.81 2.27 -10.88
CA ILE A 545 -34.49 3.66 -10.51
C ILE A 545 -33.18 4.04 -11.18
N VAL A 546 -33.22 5.07 -12.03
CA VAL A 546 -32.12 5.54 -12.87
C VAL A 546 -31.68 6.97 -12.57
N ASP A 547 -32.51 7.78 -11.88
CA ASP A 547 -32.19 9.15 -11.44
C ASP A 547 -33.03 9.54 -10.21
N PHE A 548 -32.75 10.71 -9.64
CA PHE A 548 -33.42 11.25 -8.46
C PHE A 548 -33.67 12.75 -8.60
N ASN A 549 -34.86 13.18 -8.17
CA ASN A 549 -35.18 14.59 -7.97
C ASN A 549 -35.23 14.88 -6.47
N ILE A 550 -34.57 15.95 -6.03
CA ILE A 550 -34.46 16.32 -4.62
C ILE A 550 -35.19 17.64 -4.39
N GLU A 551 -36.10 17.64 -3.44
CA GLU A 551 -36.82 18.83 -2.97
C GLU A 551 -36.39 19.16 -1.54
N GLY A 552 -35.81 20.34 -1.35
CA GLY A 552 -35.27 20.79 -0.07
C GLY A 552 -33.73 20.67 0.01
N ASP A 553 -33.16 21.07 1.13
CA ASP A 553 -31.74 20.99 1.42
C ASP A 553 -31.46 19.96 2.51
N PHE A 554 -30.23 19.45 2.58
CA PHE A 554 -29.81 18.43 3.52
C PHE A 554 -28.35 18.65 3.95
N PRO A 555 -27.96 18.19 5.16
CA PRO A 555 -26.58 18.20 5.61
C PRO A 555 -25.67 17.43 4.66
N LYS A 556 -24.52 18.00 4.31
CA LYS A 556 -23.52 17.39 3.42
C LYS A 556 -22.26 17.07 4.19
N TYR A 557 -21.72 15.89 3.98
CA TYR A 557 -20.48 15.43 4.58
C TYR A 557 -19.31 16.35 4.23
N GLY A 558 -18.43 16.60 5.21
CA GLY A 558 -17.30 17.52 5.06
C GLY A 558 -17.58 18.94 5.56
N ASN A 559 -18.59 19.13 6.42
CA ASN A 559 -18.96 20.44 6.98
C ASN A 559 -19.03 20.43 8.52
N ASP A 560 -18.45 19.43 9.16
CA ASP A 560 -18.50 19.24 10.62
C ASP A 560 -19.93 19.20 11.17
N ASP A 561 -20.82 18.50 10.45
CA ASP A 561 -22.22 18.37 10.80
C ASP A 561 -22.54 16.93 11.25
N ASP A 562 -22.72 16.74 12.55
CA ASP A 562 -22.95 15.44 13.17
C ASP A 562 -24.15 14.69 12.60
N ARG A 563 -25.11 15.38 11.99
CA ARG A 563 -26.29 14.76 11.35
C ARG A 563 -25.91 13.85 10.18
N VAL A 564 -24.83 14.18 9.44
CA VAL A 564 -24.33 13.41 8.31
C VAL A 564 -23.04 12.67 8.65
N ASP A 565 -22.19 13.25 9.50
CA ASP A 565 -20.93 12.62 9.92
C ASP A 565 -21.19 11.32 10.68
N THR A 566 -22.21 11.29 11.56
CA THR A 566 -22.67 10.05 12.22
C THR A 566 -23.14 8.99 11.21
N LEU A 567 -23.82 9.38 10.13
CA LEU A 567 -24.20 8.44 9.08
C LEU A 567 -22.98 7.83 8.40
N ALA A 568 -21.94 8.64 8.12
CA ALA A 568 -20.69 8.15 7.54
C ALA A 568 -19.98 7.15 8.48
N HIS A 569 -19.86 7.51 9.76
CA HIS A 569 -19.32 6.63 10.81
C HIS A 569 -20.08 5.29 10.87
N ASP A 570 -21.41 5.34 10.99
CA ASP A 570 -22.26 4.15 11.19
C ASP A 570 -22.22 3.21 9.98
N ILE A 571 -22.07 3.74 8.75
CA ILE A 571 -21.95 2.92 7.53
C ILE A 571 -20.67 2.09 7.58
N VAL A 572 -19.54 2.70 7.91
CA VAL A 572 -18.25 2.00 8.01
C VAL A 572 -18.34 0.93 9.10
N HIS A 573 -18.81 1.30 10.28
CA HIS A 573 -18.95 0.39 11.43
C HIS A 573 -19.88 -0.79 11.13
N GLU A 574 -21.09 -0.53 10.62
CA GLU A 574 -22.08 -1.57 10.29
C GLU A 574 -21.54 -2.54 9.21
N PHE A 575 -20.85 -2.04 8.19
CA PHE A 575 -20.27 -2.92 7.17
C PHE A 575 -19.17 -3.79 7.74
N MET A 576 -18.32 -3.25 8.62
CA MET A 576 -17.30 -4.03 9.32
C MET A 576 -17.90 -5.09 10.24
N GLU A 577 -18.98 -4.79 10.94
CA GLU A 577 -19.71 -5.78 11.74
C GLU A 577 -20.30 -6.91 10.85
N CYS A 578 -20.73 -6.58 9.63
CA CYS A 578 -21.13 -7.60 8.66
C CYS A 578 -19.95 -8.49 8.22
N ILE A 579 -18.79 -7.89 7.95
CA ILE A 579 -17.56 -8.64 7.58
C ILE A 579 -17.13 -9.58 8.71
N ARG A 580 -17.09 -9.11 9.96
CA ARG A 580 -16.64 -9.87 11.15
C ARG A 580 -17.47 -11.12 11.45
N ARG A 581 -18.67 -11.25 10.89
CA ARG A 581 -19.54 -12.44 11.06
C ARG A 581 -19.11 -13.63 10.23
N HIS A 582 -18.15 -13.45 9.33
CA HIS A 582 -17.72 -14.50 8.39
C HIS A 582 -16.34 -15.04 8.76
N GLU A 583 -16.14 -16.32 8.54
CA GLU A 583 -14.85 -16.96 8.66
C GLU A 583 -13.90 -16.46 7.56
N THR A 584 -12.69 -16.10 7.94
CA THR A 584 -11.66 -15.59 7.06
C THR A 584 -10.56 -16.63 6.84
N TYR A 585 -9.94 -16.60 5.68
CA TYR A 585 -8.84 -17.49 5.36
C TYR A 585 -7.72 -17.40 6.40
N ARG A 586 -7.28 -18.56 6.93
CA ARG A 586 -6.26 -18.70 8.00
C ARG A 586 -6.60 -17.91 9.28
N ASN A 587 -7.87 -17.75 9.60
CA ASN A 587 -8.33 -16.99 10.76
C ASN A 587 -7.73 -15.58 10.84
N SER A 588 -7.50 -14.94 9.70
CA SER A 588 -6.97 -13.59 9.63
C SER A 588 -7.95 -12.57 10.21
N VAL A 589 -7.42 -11.52 10.82
CA VAL A 589 -8.22 -10.51 11.53
C VAL A 589 -8.80 -9.51 10.54
N PRO A 590 -10.14 -9.37 10.47
CA PRO A 590 -10.76 -8.40 9.57
C PRO A 590 -10.47 -6.96 9.95
N THR A 591 -10.07 -6.17 8.96
CA THR A 591 -9.97 -4.72 9.00
C THR A 591 -10.45 -4.13 7.68
N THR A 592 -10.60 -2.81 7.60
CA THR A 592 -10.99 -2.14 6.36
C THR A 592 -10.14 -0.91 6.09
N SER A 593 -10.19 -0.45 4.83
CA SER A 593 -9.70 0.87 4.43
C SER A 593 -10.83 1.69 3.80
N VAL A 594 -10.78 3.01 4.02
CA VAL A 594 -11.56 3.99 3.26
C VAL A 594 -10.59 4.69 2.32
N LEU A 595 -10.30 4.03 1.21
CA LEU A 595 -9.25 4.43 0.28
C LEU A 595 -9.64 4.02 -1.13
N THR A 596 -9.60 4.94 -2.09
CA THR A 596 -9.85 4.64 -3.50
C THR A 596 -8.66 4.95 -4.40
N ILE A 597 -7.68 5.70 -3.91
CA ILE A 597 -6.60 6.21 -4.76
C ILE A 597 -7.22 6.93 -5.96
N THR A 598 -6.75 6.67 -7.16
CA THR A 598 -7.29 7.17 -8.44
C THR A 598 -8.48 6.37 -8.97
N SER A 599 -8.78 5.22 -8.37
CA SER A 599 -9.89 4.35 -8.79
C SER A 599 -11.29 4.90 -8.50
N ASN A 600 -11.40 6.01 -7.74
CA ASN A 600 -12.66 6.75 -7.55
C ASN A 600 -13.34 7.10 -8.88
N VAL A 601 -12.59 7.38 -9.93
CA VAL A 601 -13.11 7.62 -11.29
C VAL A 601 -13.77 6.37 -11.84
N VAL A 602 -13.13 5.19 -11.70
CA VAL A 602 -13.67 3.92 -12.19
C VAL A 602 -14.93 3.52 -11.42
N TYR A 603 -14.96 3.71 -10.09
CA TYR A 603 -16.16 3.45 -9.30
C TYR A 603 -17.33 4.34 -9.73
N GLY A 604 -17.09 5.66 -9.88
CA GLY A 604 -18.13 6.58 -10.32
C GLY A 604 -18.65 6.26 -11.72
N LYS A 605 -17.77 5.94 -12.67
CA LYS A 605 -18.10 5.57 -14.04
C LYS A 605 -19.06 4.36 -14.11
N ASN A 606 -18.91 3.41 -13.21
CA ASN A 606 -19.69 2.16 -13.17
C ASN A 606 -20.87 2.22 -12.18
N THR A 607 -21.25 3.41 -11.70
CA THR A 607 -22.36 3.60 -10.76
C THR A 607 -23.37 4.59 -11.33
N GLY A 608 -24.66 4.22 -11.27
CA GLY A 608 -25.78 5.06 -11.66
C GLY A 608 -25.89 6.35 -10.84
N ALA A 609 -26.91 7.17 -11.12
CA ALA A 609 -27.23 8.34 -10.30
C ALA A 609 -27.54 7.93 -8.85
N THR A 610 -27.25 8.82 -7.89
CA THR A 610 -27.43 8.54 -6.46
C THR A 610 -28.34 9.57 -5.78
N PRO A 611 -29.02 9.21 -4.67
CA PRO A 611 -30.00 10.06 -4.00
C PRO A 611 -29.50 11.43 -3.53
N ASP A 612 -28.18 11.61 -3.43
CA ASP A 612 -27.51 12.88 -3.09
C ASP A 612 -27.43 13.87 -4.27
N GLY A 613 -27.95 13.48 -5.45
CA GLY A 613 -27.94 14.28 -6.68
C GLY A 613 -26.71 14.05 -7.57
N ARG A 614 -25.76 13.18 -7.21
CA ARG A 614 -24.67 12.79 -8.12
C ARG A 614 -25.23 12.08 -9.34
N LYS A 615 -24.86 12.53 -10.52
CA LYS A 615 -25.31 11.93 -11.78
C LYS A 615 -24.53 10.65 -12.13
N ALA A 616 -25.18 9.78 -12.89
CA ALA A 616 -24.57 8.54 -13.38
C ALA A 616 -23.21 8.81 -14.06
N GLY A 617 -22.21 8.00 -13.76
CA GLY A 617 -20.87 8.11 -14.34
C GLY A 617 -19.97 9.20 -13.76
N VAL A 618 -20.48 10.11 -12.94
CA VAL A 618 -19.62 11.12 -12.28
C VAL A 618 -18.69 10.44 -11.27
N PRO A 619 -17.39 10.79 -11.25
CA PRO A 619 -16.43 10.23 -10.29
C PRO A 619 -16.89 10.36 -8.83
N PHE A 620 -16.52 9.39 -7.99
CA PHE A 620 -16.62 9.54 -6.55
C PHE A 620 -15.53 10.48 -6.03
N ALA A 621 -15.69 10.99 -4.82
CA ALA A 621 -14.58 11.58 -4.11
C ALA A 621 -13.52 10.50 -3.78
N PRO A 622 -12.23 10.83 -3.76
CA PRO A 622 -11.20 9.88 -3.39
C PRO A 622 -11.24 9.59 -1.88
N GLY A 623 -11.12 8.32 -1.51
CA GLY A 623 -11.05 7.89 -0.11
C GLY A 623 -12.21 8.40 0.75
N ALA A 624 -11.87 9.07 1.83
CA ALA A 624 -12.80 9.67 2.78
C ALA A 624 -13.14 11.14 2.49
N ASN A 625 -12.66 11.68 1.37
CA ASN A 625 -12.95 13.07 1.01
C ASN A 625 -14.45 13.33 0.86
N PRO A 626 -14.92 14.51 1.21
CA PRO A 626 -16.23 15.01 0.78
C PRO A 626 -16.34 15.02 -0.75
N MET A 627 -17.54 14.91 -1.28
CA MET A 627 -17.79 15.09 -2.70
C MET A 627 -17.46 16.52 -3.12
N HIS A 628 -16.95 16.66 -4.34
CA HIS A 628 -16.47 17.93 -4.88
C HIS A 628 -17.47 19.07 -4.68
N GLN A 629 -16.99 20.21 -4.15
CA GLN A 629 -17.76 21.42 -3.83
C GLN A 629 -18.86 21.25 -2.76
N ARG A 630 -18.84 20.20 -1.95
CA ARG A 630 -19.81 20.03 -0.86
C ARG A 630 -19.31 20.48 0.51
N ASP A 631 -18.01 20.55 0.70
CA ASP A 631 -17.31 21.02 1.90
C ASP A 631 -17.22 22.56 1.88
N SER A 632 -18.35 23.22 2.14
CA SER A 632 -18.49 24.68 2.03
C SER A 632 -18.09 25.45 3.30
N HIS A 633 -17.84 24.78 4.42
CA HIS A 633 -17.50 25.41 5.71
C HIS A 633 -15.98 25.54 5.95
N GLY A 634 -15.17 25.27 4.94
CA GLY A 634 -13.72 25.43 4.98
C GLY A 634 -12.95 24.19 5.39
N ALA A 635 -11.62 24.30 5.37
CA ALA A 635 -10.71 23.18 5.52
C ALA A 635 -10.86 22.43 6.85
N ILE A 636 -10.92 23.16 7.97
CA ILE A 636 -11.03 22.57 9.30
C ILE A 636 -12.31 21.74 9.42
N ALA A 637 -13.45 22.27 8.99
CA ALA A 637 -14.71 21.53 9.03
C ALA A 637 -14.66 20.26 8.15
N SER A 638 -14.02 20.35 6.97
CA SER A 638 -13.82 19.20 6.10
C SER A 638 -12.99 18.10 6.78
N LEU A 639 -11.91 18.49 7.43
CA LEU A 639 -11.02 17.55 8.15
C LEU A 639 -11.69 16.99 9.41
N SER A 640 -12.45 17.83 10.16
CA SER A 640 -13.22 17.40 11.34
C SER A 640 -14.23 16.30 10.98
N SER A 641 -14.93 16.42 9.85
CA SER A 641 -15.84 15.35 9.40
C SER A 641 -15.10 14.03 9.15
N VAL A 642 -13.91 14.07 8.54
CA VAL A 642 -13.10 12.88 8.29
C VAL A 642 -12.59 12.27 9.59
N SER A 643 -12.21 13.11 10.57
CA SER A 643 -11.67 12.65 11.85
C SER A 643 -12.68 11.90 12.73
N LYS A 644 -13.98 12.07 12.48
CA LYS A 644 -15.06 11.35 13.18
C LYS A 644 -15.31 9.91 12.67
N LEU A 645 -14.60 9.48 11.63
CA LEU A 645 -14.76 8.10 11.12
C LEU A 645 -14.21 7.06 12.11
N PRO A 646 -14.71 5.81 12.09
CA PRO A 646 -14.29 4.79 13.04
C PRO A 646 -12.92 4.19 12.68
N PHE A 647 -11.83 4.89 13.00
CA PHE A 647 -10.45 4.45 12.72
C PHE A 647 -10.11 3.10 13.33
N ARG A 648 -10.72 2.78 14.47
CA ARG A 648 -10.56 1.47 15.11
C ARG A 648 -11.01 0.31 14.21
N ASP A 649 -12.02 0.54 13.38
CA ASP A 649 -12.52 -0.43 12.39
C ASP A 649 -11.69 -0.42 11.12
N ALA A 650 -11.00 0.68 10.83
CA ALA A 650 -10.30 0.95 9.58
C ALA A 650 -8.77 1.04 9.76
N GLN A 651 -8.16 0.07 10.45
CA GLN A 651 -6.70 0.01 10.67
C GLN A 651 -5.90 -0.27 9.38
N ASP A 652 -6.57 -0.61 8.28
CA ASP A 652 -5.98 -0.62 6.94
C ASP A 652 -5.91 0.77 6.30
N GLY A 653 -6.30 1.80 7.05
CA GLY A 653 -6.11 3.21 6.76
C GLY A 653 -7.31 3.92 6.15
N ILE A 654 -7.39 5.21 6.45
CA ILE A 654 -8.38 6.15 5.89
C ILE A 654 -7.60 7.23 5.16
N SER A 655 -7.82 7.37 3.84
CA SER A 655 -7.13 8.41 3.07
C SER A 655 -7.99 9.66 2.91
N ASN A 656 -7.36 10.80 3.09
CA ASN A 656 -7.90 12.09 2.72
C ASN A 656 -6.87 12.86 1.89
N THR A 657 -7.28 13.39 0.74
CA THR A 657 -6.44 14.24 -0.10
C THR A 657 -6.88 15.67 0.08
N PHE A 658 -6.00 16.51 0.59
CA PHE A 658 -6.27 17.93 0.79
C PHE A 658 -5.38 18.76 -0.13
N SER A 659 -5.97 19.70 -0.86
CA SER A 659 -5.24 20.61 -1.76
C SER A 659 -5.31 22.02 -1.21
N ILE A 660 -4.15 22.63 -0.95
CA ILE A 660 -4.03 24.03 -0.57
C ILE A 660 -3.54 24.81 -1.78
N VAL A 661 -4.29 25.85 -2.17
CA VAL A 661 -3.84 26.79 -3.19
C VAL A 661 -3.00 27.85 -2.49
N PRO A 662 -1.73 28.06 -2.88
CA PRO A 662 -0.84 29.00 -2.19
C PRO A 662 -1.44 30.41 -2.02
N GLY A 663 -2.14 30.93 -3.02
CA GLY A 663 -2.83 32.25 -2.94
C GLY A 663 -4.00 32.32 -1.94
N ALA A 664 -4.47 31.17 -1.41
CA ALA A 664 -5.49 31.16 -0.35
C ALA A 664 -4.89 31.41 1.04
N LEU A 665 -3.57 31.24 1.19
CA LEU A 665 -2.84 31.47 2.45
C LEU A 665 -2.28 32.90 2.57
N GLY A 666 -2.47 33.78 1.56
CA GLY A 666 -1.94 35.13 1.52
C GLY A 666 -1.19 35.47 0.23
N LYS A 667 -0.59 36.63 0.15
CA LYS A 667 0.29 36.97 -0.96
C LYS A 667 1.64 36.34 -0.78
N GLU A 668 2.34 36.02 -1.89
CA GLU A 668 3.68 35.40 -1.84
C GLU A 668 4.68 36.10 -0.91
N ASP A 669 4.56 37.44 -0.78
CA ASP A 669 5.40 38.27 0.08
C ASP A 669 4.96 38.27 1.57
N GLU A 670 3.79 37.69 1.89
CA GLU A 670 3.21 37.65 3.24
C GLU A 670 3.20 36.24 3.83
N VAL A 671 3.57 35.22 3.06
CA VAL A 671 3.70 33.87 3.54
C VAL A 671 5.10 33.71 4.15
N PHE A 672 5.24 34.13 5.39
CA PHE A 672 6.42 33.84 6.20
C PHE A 672 6.34 32.39 6.67
N PHE A 673 7.17 31.52 6.09
CA PHE A 673 7.30 30.12 6.49
C PHE A 673 7.75 29.95 7.95
N GLY A 674 8.17 31.02 8.63
CA GLY A 674 8.56 31.01 10.03
C GLY A 674 7.44 31.30 11.03
N ASP A 675 6.27 31.82 10.57
CA ASP A 675 5.17 32.22 11.43
C ASP A 675 3.95 31.29 11.32
N ILE A 676 3.94 30.37 10.37
CA ILE A 676 3.01 29.24 10.41
C ILE A 676 3.72 28.16 11.20
N ASP A 677 3.67 28.26 12.51
CA ASP A 677 3.87 27.11 13.35
C ASP A 677 2.72 26.14 13.07
N LEU A 678 3.01 25.10 12.28
CA LEU A 678 2.08 23.99 12.10
C LEU A 678 1.78 23.30 13.44
N GLY A 679 2.52 23.63 14.51
CA GLY A 679 2.22 23.28 15.88
C GLY A 679 1.18 24.18 16.54
N ASP A 680 0.95 25.44 16.06
CA ASP A 680 -0.14 26.34 16.50
C ASP A 680 -1.45 26.11 15.71
N ILE A 681 -1.41 25.49 14.56
CA ILE A 681 -2.53 24.69 14.10
C ILE A 681 -2.47 23.44 14.99
N GLU A 682 -3.09 23.50 16.14
CA GLU A 682 -3.53 22.31 16.83
C GLU A 682 -4.37 21.55 15.81
N PHE A 683 -3.69 20.75 14.98
CA PHE A 683 -4.30 19.59 14.41
C PHE A 683 -4.59 18.71 15.64
N GLU A 684 -5.63 19.04 16.37
CA GLU A 684 -6.20 18.08 17.34
C GLU A 684 -6.40 16.75 16.62
N ASN A 685 -6.30 16.80 15.27
CA ASN A 685 -6.39 15.65 14.40
C ASN A 685 -5.65 15.91 13.09
N PRO A 686 -4.40 15.45 12.91
CA PRO A 686 -3.73 15.50 11.62
C PRO A 686 -4.41 14.57 10.63
N VAL A 687 -4.48 15.06 9.41
CA VAL A 687 -5.25 14.67 8.25
C VAL A 687 -4.97 13.26 7.78
N ALA A 688 -4.71 12.29 8.28
CA ALA A 688 -4.81 10.95 7.74
C ALA A 688 -5.38 9.94 8.70
N CYS A 689 -5.38 10.20 9.96
CA CYS A 689 -5.85 9.26 10.97
C CYS A 689 -6.09 9.97 12.27
N CYS A 690 -7.30 10.39 12.54
CA CYS A 690 -7.59 10.89 13.85
C CYS A 690 -8.86 10.39 14.45
N ASP A 691 -8.76 9.84 15.56
CA ASP A 691 -9.63 10.09 16.69
C ASP A 691 -8.90 9.81 18.00
N CYS A 692 -8.59 10.87 18.73
CA CYS A 692 -7.97 10.79 20.05
C CYS A 692 -8.95 11.16 21.16
N THR A 693 -10.24 11.32 20.86
CA THR A 693 -11.23 11.76 21.85
C THR A 693 -12.05 10.64 22.46
N ASP A 694 -11.81 9.37 22.13
CA ASP A 694 -12.44 8.29 22.88
C ASP A 694 -11.70 8.06 24.21
N SER A 695 -12.10 8.84 25.22
CA SER A 695 -11.69 8.68 26.61
C SER A 695 -12.23 7.40 27.29
N SER A 696 -12.73 6.45 26.52
CA SER A 696 -13.22 5.15 26.97
C SER A 696 -12.25 4.00 26.72
N ALA A 697 -10.94 4.26 26.73
CA ALA A 697 -9.99 3.16 26.87
C ALA A 697 -10.17 2.54 28.26
N PRO A 698 -10.47 1.25 28.40
CA PRO A 698 -10.56 0.65 29.72
C PRO A 698 -9.18 0.68 30.37
N GLU A 699 -9.04 1.36 31.49
CA GLU A 699 -7.95 1.12 32.43
C GLU A 699 -7.91 -0.38 32.74
N GLY A 700 -6.81 -1.03 32.44
CA GLY A 700 -6.41 -2.30 33.02
C GLY A 700 -7.03 -3.54 32.39
N SER A 701 -6.26 -4.18 31.52
CA SER A 701 -6.14 -5.63 31.53
C SER A 701 -4.67 -6.00 31.34
N GLU A 702 -3.96 -6.01 32.45
CA GLU A 702 -2.93 -7.03 32.64
C GLU A 702 -3.60 -8.40 32.52
N ASP A 703 -2.90 -9.34 31.88
CA ASP A 703 -3.22 -10.76 31.70
C ASP A 703 -4.24 -11.12 30.58
N ARG A 704 -3.71 -11.40 29.36
CA ARG A 704 -3.68 -12.74 28.71
C ARG A 704 -3.16 -12.66 27.29
#